data_aecc233d08dd9621d5713bdecd7dabea
#
_entry.id   aecc233d08dd9621d5713bdecd7dabea
#
_cell.length_a   1.000
_cell.length_b   1.000
_cell.length_c   1.000
_cell.angle_alpha   90.00
_cell.angle_beta   90.00
_cell.angle_gamma   90.00
#
_symmetry.space_group_name_H-M   'P 1'
#
loop_
_entity.id
_entity.type
_entity.pdbx_description
1 polymer ?
#
loop_
_entity_poly.entity_id
_entity_poly.type
_entity_poly.pdbx_seq_one_letter_code
_entity_poly.pdbx_strand_id
1 'polypeptide(L)'
;MRPDRRLLDRLRLSPAAATLIGFGLPAAAGAQPVLWQPLVPSTDAPPAAVQFVPLDPAISLETGGPAVVWTAVEDVPTTAQPSWVVVQPGAPAAAETATQLPPASYAEAEARLAELIPTWDDYPTLLRLGQLPTAVLPPEGGDQVNFQQVSPGDGGAAGGSGNQNYGFRADLVVNRNLMLSGYYTYADDPLFTPIPSRPSQPANLWTIYGGSLRARLAGSNKWQLAAEGALELFTVGSGCGGPVSCDDAGTANIFNNSGQKVFTRNWVGALSLPLSWQANRNLQLSFVPAVSFLPGSQGADQGGAGDFYGTNVSLGVGANYRIGNQVQLFGSAMVPLGPGNNAFDGDLVYSRVPILSLGTRIAVNPRIGLEASVTNGFGLSPATAILALPSAPNEPMLSARFAWTPGAPDSPSPRYTARQASLALGGLFVNTALTPANGTTQIWLNGDSRGNLFAGSGYSVSNDFQFQLAAGMFNGIEPRNSFVNTFAGDGGLNLRFGGKAMVFRPSKSLPVWAAGRISLGRNEDASSKQGYLFFETMNTWEATPTLAFNLNPKLAWNGAGTSWGVGLGANLQLGKRFQLIPELNLVATDLGGGNGTNGSLALRWLASPSTIVDVYVSNAAGLYDLGQLLGNDQVRVGARLGFSF
;
A
#
# COMPACT_ATOMS: atom_id res chain seq x y z
N MET A 1 -26.97 22.41 23.19
CA MET A 1 -25.59 22.11 22.81
C MET A 1 -25.50 22.26 21.29
N ARG A 2 -24.76 23.24 20.77
CA ARG A 2 -24.52 23.36 19.33
C ARG A 2 -23.40 22.39 18.95
N PRO A 3 -23.53 21.58 17.90
CA PRO A 3 -22.45 20.69 17.46
C PRO A 3 -21.24 21.52 17.03
N ASP A 4 -20.07 21.11 17.47
CA ASP A 4 -18.80 21.78 17.15
C ASP A 4 -18.52 21.62 15.65
N ARG A 5 -18.53 22.73 14.90
CA ARG A 5 -18.26 22.76 13.46
C ARG A 5 -16.88 22.16 13.09
N ARG A 6 -15.95 22.13 14.03
CA ARG A 6 -14.60 21.56 13.82
C ARG A 6 -14.61 20.05 13.58
N LEU A 7 -15.63 19.33 14.06
CA LEU A 7 -15.75 17.88 13.84
C LEU A 7 -16.15 17.56 12.40
N LEU A 8 -17.02 18.37 11.80
CA LEU A 8 -17.49 18.18 10.41
C LEU A 8 -16.43 18.56 9.36
N ASP A 9 -15.58 19.55 9.66
CA ASP A 9 -14.48 19.91 8.75
C ASP A 9 -13.34 18.86 8.75
N ARG A 10 -13.16 18.10 9.83
CA ARG A 10 -12.19 16.99 9.90
C ARG A 10 -12.62 15.75 9.11
N LEU A 11 -13.90 15.58 8.82
CA LEU A 11 -14.44 14.48 8.02
C LEU A 11 -14.36 14.73 6.50
N ARG A 12 -13.84 15.88 6.06
CA ARG A 12 -13.51 16.09 4.65
C ARG A 12 -12.28 15.28 4.27
N LEU A 13 -12.50 14.00 3.98
CA LEU A 13 -11.53 13.19 3.25
C LEU A 13 -11.19 13.94 1.96
N SER A 14 -9.89 14.11 1.68
CA SER A 14 -9.49 14.69 0.41
C SER A 14 -10.07 13.85 -0.73
N PRO A 15 -10.37 14.42 -1.90
CA PRO A 15 -10.85 13.66 -3.06
C PRO A 15 -9.96 12.45 -3.38
N ALA A 16 -8.67 12.53 -3.10
CA ALA A 16 -7.70 11.45 -3.24
C ALA A 16 -7.98 10.26 -2.30
N ALA A 17 -8.41 10.50 -1.06
CA ALA A 17 -8.76 9.44 -0.13
C ALA A 17 -10.06 8.73 -0.53
N ALA A 18 -11.02 9.46 -1.07
CA ALA A 18 -12.25 8.89 -1.60
C ALA A 18 -11.99 8.01 -2.84
N THR A 19 -11.05 8.40 -3.69
CA THR A 19 -10.65 7.62 -4.87
C THR A 19 -9.91 6.34 -4.48
N LEU A 20 -9.07 6.37 -3.45
CA LEU A 20 -8.36 5.18 -2.93
C LEU A 20 -9.32 4.16 -2.30
N ILE A 21 -10.38 4.61 -1.64
CA ILE A 21 -11.41 3.73 -1.04
C ILE A 21 -12.23 3.02 -2.13
N GLY A 22 -12.43 3.65 -3.29
CA GLY A 22 -13.19 3.07 -4.40
C GLY A 22 -12.46 2.01 -5.21
N PHE A 23 -11.11 1.95 -5.18
CA PHE A 23 -10.31 1.06 -6.03
C PHE A 23 -9.64 -0.11 -5.29
N GLY A 24 -9.76 -0.21 -3.97
CA GLY A 24 -9.09 -1.23 -3.16
C GLY A 24 -9.80 -2.57 -3.02
N LEU A 25 -10.95 -2.78 -3.64
CA LEU A 25 -11.65 -4.06 -3.62
C LEU A 25 -11.30 -4.85 -4.89
N PRO A 26 -10.78 -6.08 -4.78
CA PRO A 26 -10.81 -6.99 -5.91
C PRO A 26 -12.28 -7.13 -6.28
N ALA A 27 -12.63 -6.82 -7.52
CA ALA A 27 -13.96 -7.06 -8.03
C ALA A 27 -14.28 -8.54 -7.80
N ALA A 28 -15.16 -8.82 -6.84
CA ALA A 28 -15.68 -10.15 -6.68
C ALA A 28 -16.31 -10.54 -8.01
N ALA A 29 -15.77 -11.57 -8.66
CA ALA A 29 -16.31 -12.08 -9.90
C ALA A 29 -17.77 -12.47 -9.64
N GLY A 30 -18.72 -11.68 -10.16
CA GLY A 30 -20.14 -11.95 -10.02
C GLY A 30 -21.00 -10.83 -9.44
N ALA A 31 -20.44 -9.73 -8.95
CA ALA A 31 -21.26 -8.57 -8.61
C ALA A 31 -21.81 -7.96 -9.91
N GLN A 32 -23.12 -8.07 -10.13
CA GLN A 32 -23.78 -7.25 -11.15
C GLN A 32 -23.47 -5.78 -10.87
N PRO A 33 -23.21 -4.96 -11.91
CA PRO A 33 -23.00 -3.55 -11.71
C PRO A 33 -24.26 -2.97 -11.05
N VAL A 34 -24.10 -2.44 -9.84
CA VAL A 34 -25.13 -1.59 -9.24
C VAL A 34 -25.19 -0.36 -10.14
N LEU A 35 -26.21 -0.31 -10.97
CA LEU A 35 -26.58 0.87 -11.72
C LEU A 35 -26.95 1.94 -10.69
N TRP A 36 -26.01 2.83 -10.41
CA TRP A 36 -26.30 4.09 -9.73
C TRP A 36 -27.16 4.89 -10.68
N GLN A 37 -28.48 4.86 -10.47
CA GLN A 37 -29.34 5.91 -11.02
C GLN A 37 -28.96 7.19 -10.29
N PRO A 38 -28.55 8.24 -11.01
CA PRO A 38 -28.39 9.55 -10.39
C PRO A 38 -29.76 9.93 -9.82
N LEU A 39 -29.81 10.20 -8.52
CA LEU A 39 -30.97 10.87 -7.90
C LEU A 39 -31.15 12.19 -8.66
N VAL A 40 -32.17 12.25 -9.48
CA VAL A 40 -32.58 13.50 -10.15
C VAL A 40 -32.93 14.47 -9.03
N PRO A 41 -32.24 15.61 -8.91
CA PRO A 41 -32.62 16.62 -7.92
C PRO A 41 -34.05 17.05 -8.21
N SER A 42 -34.89 17.12 -7.18
CA SER A 42 -36.23 17.65 -7.33
C SER A 42 -36.15 19.09 -7.83
N THR A 43 -36.92 19.39 -8.86
CA THR A 43 -36.88 20.65 -9.64
C THR A 43 -37.60 21.81 -8.96
N ASP A 44 -37.58 21.94 -7.62
CA ASP A 44 -38.33 22.99 -6.91
C ASP A 44 -37.48 23.93 -6.05
N ALA A 45 -36.19 24.14 -6.40
CA ALA A 45 -35.42 25.26 -5.86
C ALA A 45 -34.75 26.03 -7.00
N PRO A 46 -34.96 27.35 -7.16
CA PRO A 46 -34.26 28.11 -8.17
C PRO A 46 -32.75 28.12 -7.87
N PRO A 47 -31.89 27.95 -8.89
CA PRO A 47 -30.46 28.00 -8.67
C PRO A 47 -30.04 29.38 -8.20
N ALA A 48 -29.26 29.44 -7.12
CA ALA A 48 -28.62 30.67 -6.70
C ALA A 48 -27.77 31.22 -7.86
N ALA A 49 -28.13 32.38 -8.38
CA ALA A 49 -27.40 33.02 -9.45
C ALA A 49 -25.99 33.37 -8.96
N VAL A 50 -24.97 32.73 -9.52
CA VAL A 50 -23.58 33.16 -9.40
C VAL A 50 -23.46 34.43 -10.27
N GLN A 51 -23.45 35.61 -9.65
CA GLN A 51 -23.12 36.83 -10.33
C GLN A 51 -21.62 36.87 -10.62
N PHE A 52 -21.25 36.63 -11.87
CA PHE A 52 -19.95 37.04 -12.38
C PHE A 52 -19.93 38.53 -12.54
N VAL A 53 -19.10 39.23 -11.78
CA VAL A 53 -18.82 40.66 -12.04
C VAL A 53 -17.87 40.70 -13.24
N PRO A 54 -18.24 41.28 -14.36
CA PRO A 54 -17.34 41.45 -15.50
C PRO A 54 -16.17 42.34 -15.07
N LEU A 55 -14.95 41.91 -15.29
CA LEU A 55 -13.78 42.78 -15.22
C LEU A 55 -13.93 43.85 -16.30
N ASP A 56 -13.78 45.12 -15.90
CA ASP A 56 -13.85 46.29 -16.76
C ASP A 56 -12.85 46.15 -17.94
N PRO A 57 -13.28 46.15 -19.20
CA PRO A 57 -12.40 46.00 -20.36
C PRO A 57 -11.48 47.19 -20.65
N ALA A 58 -11.44 48.18 -19.75
CA ALA A 58 -10.63 49.39 -19.94
C ALA A 58 -9.19 49.33 -19.42
N ILE A 59 -8.73 48.18 -18.90
CA ILE A 59 -7.30 47.98 -18.57
C ILE A 59 -6.59 47.45 -19.81
N SER A 60 -6.15 48.34 -20.69
CA SER A 60 -5.23 48.02 -21.77
C SER A 60 -3.88 47.58 -21.16
N LEU A 61 -3.50 46.35 -21.37
CA LEU A 61 -2.14 45.87 -21.12
C LEU A 61 -1.20 46.57 -22.11
N GLU A 62 -0.66 47.73 -21.74
CA GLU A 62 0.51 48.27 -22.41
C GLU A 62 1.69 47.31 -22.12
N THR A 63 2.19 46.66 -23.15
CA THR A 63 3.39 45.85 -23.14
C THR A 63 4.58 46.75 -22.85
N GLY A 64 5.06 46.77 -21.58
CA GLY A 64 6.25 47.53 -21.20
C GLY A 64 6.33 47.99 -19.75
N GLY A 65 5.36 47.67 -18.91
CA GLY A 65 5.41 48.00 -17.48
C GLY A 65 6.38 47.09 -16.68
N PRO A 66 7.02 47.65 -15.61
CA PRO A 66 7.94 46.89 -14.77
C PRO A 66 7.22 45.80 -14.01
N ALA A 67 7.87 44.64 -13.91
CA ALA A 67 7.38 43.51 -13.13
C ALA A 67 7.27 43.91 -11.65
N VAL A 68 6.09 43.77 -11.06
CA VAL A 68 5.87 43.98 -9.63
C VAL A 68 6.21 42.68 -8.90
N VAL A 69 7.28 42.71 -8.11
CA VAL A 69 7.67 41.58 -7.23
C VAL A 69 7.08 41.83 -5.84
N TRP A 70 6.23 40.94 -5.37
CA TRP A 70 5.66 40.99 -4.03
C TRP A 70 6.55 40.19 -3.08
N THR A 71 7.13 40.83 -2.08
CA THR A 71 7.81 40.16 -0.97
C THR A 71 7.00 40.34 0.31
N ALA A 72 6.67 39.23 0.98
CA ALA A 72 6.10 39.27 2.31
C ALA A 72 7.22 39.62 3.31
N VAL A 73 7.02 40.66 4.10
CA VAL A 73 7.87 40.98 5.25
C VAL A 73 7.25 40.29 6.47
N GLU A 74 7.86 39.22 6.93
CA GLU A 74 7.55 38.60 8.23
C GLU A 74 8.13 39.48 9.33
N ASP A 75 7.32 39.77 10.35
CA ASP A 75 7.54 40.53 11.57
C ASP A 75 6.96 41.95 11.60
N VAL A 76 5.62 42.04 11.56
CA VAL A 76 4.89 43.23 12.01
C VAL A 76 3.90 42.84 13.11
N PRO A 77 3.88 43.51 14.28
CA PRO A 77 2.93 43.21 15.35
C PRO A 77 1.49 43.44 14.86
N THR A 78 0.58 42.64 15.33
CA THR A 78 -0.79 42.34 14.88
C THR A 78 -1.77 43.55 14.86
N THR A 79 -1.36 44.80 14.80
CA THR A 79 -2.21 45.97 14.82
C THR A 79 -1.99 46.98 13.69
N ALA A 80 -1.08 46.72 12.74
CA ALA A 80 -0.84 47.61 11.61
C ALA A 80 -1.39 46.99 10.31
N GLN A 81 -2.12 47.79 9.52
CA GLN A 81 -2.51 47.40 8.16
C GLN A 81 -1.25 47.19 7.31
N PRO A 82 -1.22 46.20 6.41
CA PRO A 82 -0.06 45.95 5.56
C PRO A 82 0.18 47.18 4.66
N SER A 83 1.34 47.82 4.80
CA SER A 83 1.79 48.85 3.91
C SER A 83 2.63 48.25 2.79
N TRP A 84 2.22 48.51 1.56
CA TRP A 84 2.93 48.04 0.37
C TRP A 84 3.94 49.08 -0.08
N VAL A 85 5.18 48.68 -0.27
CA VAL A 85 6.22 49.58 -0.83
C VAL A 85 6.44 49.23 -2.29
N VAL A 86 6.18 50.22 -3.16
CA VAL A 86 6.46 50.11 -4.60
C VAL A 86 7.95 50.40 -4.82
N VAL A 87 8.73 49.39 -5.22
CA VAL A 87 10.11 49.58 -5.64
C VAL A 87 10.14 49.96 -7.10
N GLN A 88 10.55 51.21 -7.39
CA GLN A 88 10.73 51.68 -8.78
C GLN A 88 12.00 51.03 -9.38
N PRO A 89 11.94 50.42 -10.56
CA PRO A 89 13.10 49.97 -11.27
C PRO A 89 13.81 51.15 -11.94
N GLY A 90 15.05 51.38 -11.63
CA GLY A 90 15.82 52.38 -12.37
C GLY A 90 17.03 53.02 -11.70
N ALA A 91 17.33 52.76 -10.45
CA ALA A 91 18.66 53.10 -9.90
C ALA A 91 19.64 51.95 -10.23
N PRO A 92 20.84 52.22 -10.78
CA PRO A 92 21.86 51.18 -10.84
C PRO A 92 22.08 50.74 -9.41
N ALA A 93 21.76 49.49 -9.11
CA ALA A 93 22.08 48.87 -7.83
C ALA A 93 23.60 49.10 -7.67
N ALA A 94 24.01 49.96 -6.74
CA ALA A 94 25.31 49.83 -6.15
C ALA A 94 25.44 48.35 -5.84
N ALA A 95 26.45 47.68 -6.38
CA ALA A 95 26.71 46.29 -6.11
C ALA A 95 26.67 46.16 -4.59
N GLU A 96 25.50 45.85 -4.03
CA GLU A 96 25.40 45.32 -2.71
C GLU A 96 26.31 44.13 -2.75
N THR A 97 27.49 44.30 -2.17
CA THR A 97 28.32 43.19 -1.76
C THR A 97 27.33 42.27 -1.09
N ALA A 98 26.93 41.21 -1.80
CA ALA A 98 26.13 40.16 -1.22
C ALA A 98 26.86 39.83 0.06
N THR A 99 26.31 40.29 1.19
CA THR A 99 26.87 39.98 2.51
C THR A 99 26.75 38.49 2.52
N GLN A 100 27.85 37.81 2.15
CA GLN A 100 27.93 36.37 2.32
C GLN A 100 27.66 36.23 3.80
N LEU A 101 26.45 35.82 4.13
CA LEU A 101 26.14 35.32 5.47
C LEU A 101 27.32 34.46 5.83
N PRO A 102 28.02 34.73 6.94
CA PRO A 102 29.19 33.96 7.34
C PRO A 102 28.74 32.51 7.22
N PRO A 103 29.51 31.62 6.57
CA PRO A 103 29.08 30.25 6.37
C PRO A 103 28.65 29.78 7.75
N ALA A 104 27.32 29.58 7.88
CA ALA A 104 26.75 29.04 9.11
C ALA A 104 27.67 27.87 9.43
N SER A 105 28.27 27.87 10.58
CA SER A 105 29.32 26.92 10.90
C SER A 105 28.81 25.56 10.48
N TYR A 106 29.65 24.70 9.93
CA TYR A 106 29.22 23.39 9.46
C TYR A 106 28.32 22.69 10.51
N ALA A 107 28.59 22.97 11.78
CA ALA A 107 27.80 22.56 12.94
C ALA A 107 26.39 23.18 12.99
N GLU A 108 26.19 24.44 12.58
CA GLU A 108 24.83 25.03 12.51
C GLU A 108 24.03 24.52 11.31
N ALA A 109 24.71 24.27 10.19
CA ALA A 109 24.06 23.64 9.04
C ALA A 109 23.71 22.17 9.33
N GLU A 110 24.56 21.43 10.03
CA GLU A 110 24.26 20.09 10.53
C GLU A 110 23.17 20.09 11.60
N ALA A 111 23.15 21.06 12.51
CA ALA A 111 22.09 21.20 13.51
C ALA A 111 20.73 21.51 12.83
N ARG A 112 20.70 22.41 11.85
CA ARG A 112 19.48 22.70 11.07
C ARG A 112 19.04 21.51 10.21
N LEU A 113 19.97 20.73 9.65
CA LEU A 113 19.67 19.48 8.96
C LEU A 113 19.18 18.41 9.94
N ALA A 114 19.72 18.35 11.14
CA ALA A 114 19.27 17.44 12.19
C ALA A 114 17.86 17.77 12.70
N GLU A 115 17.48 19.06 12.74
CA GLU A 115 16.11 19.49 13.03
C GLU A 115 15.10 19.10 11.93
N LEU A 116 15.56 18.95 10.68
CA LEU A 116 14.73 18.52 9.55
C LEU A 116 14.64 17.00 9.41
N ILE A 117 15.46 16.24 10.14
CA ILE A 117 15.39 14.77 10.14
C ILE A 117 14.29 14.34 11.12
N PRO A 118 13.26 13.61 10.66
CA PRO A 118 12.21 13.11 11.54
C PRO A 118 12.79 12.31 12.70
N THR A 119 12.31 12.58 13.90
CA THR A 119 12.66 11.80 15.10
C THR A 119 11.77 10.56 15.23
N TRP A 120 12.09 9.67 16.17
CA TRP A 120 11.23 8.50 16.43
C TRP A 120 9.80 8.86 16.84
N ASP A 121 9.62 10.01 17.47
CA ASP A 121 8.29 10.46 17.91
C ASP A 121 7.43 10.92 16.73
N ASP A 122 8.06 11.26 15.60
CA ASP A 122 7.40 11.66 14.35
C ASP A 122 6.95 10.45 13.51
N TYR A 123 7.49 9.25 13.75
CA TYR A 123 7.18 8.06 12.97
C TYR A 123 5.85 7.40 13.40
N PRO A 124 5.15 6.73 12.48
CA PRO A 124 3.87 6.08 12.78
C PRO A 124 3.98 5.10 13.96
N THR A 125 3.07 5.24 14.90
CA THR A 125 3.01 4.39 16.09
C THR A 125 2.62 2.96 15.73
N LEU A 126 3.24 1.96 16.37
CA LEU A 126 2.82 0.57 16.29
C LEU A 126 1.56 0.34 17.14
N LEU A 127 0.41 0.35 16.50
CA LEU A 127 -0.88 0.10 17.16
C LEU A 127 -1.10 -1.38 17.46
N ARG A 128 -0.37 -2.26 16.77
CA ARG A 128 -0.42 -3.71 16.91
C ARG A 128 0.95 -4.33 16.67
N LEU A 129 1.24 -5.43 17.36
CA LEU A 129 2.42 -6.30 17.16
C LEU A 129 1.91 -7.59 16.49
N GLY A 130 1.96 -7.64 15.16
CA GLY A 130 1.18 -8.62 14.41
C GLY A 130 -0.32 -8.41 14.66
N GLN A 131 -0.98 -9.39 15.29
CA GLN A 131 -2.39 -9.28 15.65
C GLN A 131 -2.62 -8.72 17.07
N LEU A 132 -1.60 -8.69 17.92
CA LEU A 132 -1.70 -8.25 19.30
C LEU A 132 -1.82 -6.72 19.42
N PRO A 133 -2.89 -6.15 19.98
CA PRO A 133 -3.02 -4.70 20.15
C PRO A 133 -2.04 -4.17 21.21
N THR A 134 -1.58 -2.92 21.03
CA THR A 134 -0.83 -2.18 22.06
C THR A 134 -1.74 -1.19 22.78
N ALA A 135 -1.34 -0.73 23.96
CA ALA A 135 -2.07 0.32 24.69
C ALA A 135 -1.82 1.73 24.12
N VAL A 136 -0.90 1.85 23.17
CA VAL A 136 -0.48 3.15 22.64
C VAL A 136 -1.55 3.70 21.71
N LEU A 137 -1.90 4.97 21.92
CA LEU A 137 -2.72 5.76 21.01
C LEU A 137 -1.82 6.76 20.28
N PRO A 138 -2.04 6.98 18.98
CA PRO A 138 -1.33 8.03 18.26
C PRO A 138 -1.65 9.43 18.82
N PRO A 139 -0.79 10.41 18.59
CA PRO A 139 -1.12 11.81 18.91
C PRO A 139 -2.30 12.29 18.05
N GLU A 140 -2.88 13.42 18.40
CA GLU A 140 -3.91 14.06 17.59
C GLU A 140 -3.38 14.36 16.19
N GLY A 141 -4.17 14.03 15.17
CA GLY A 141 -3.76 14.08 13.76
C GLY A 141 -2.94 12.87 13.30
N GLY A 142 -2.68 11.90 14.18
CA GLY A 142 -2.02 10.63 13.87
C GLY A 142 -2.97 9.57 13.33
N ASP A 143 -4.02 9.98 12.61
CA ASP A 143 -4.95 9.06 11.92
C ASP A 143 -4.16 8.12 11.01
N GLN A 144 -4.54 6.84 10.99
CA GLN A 144 -3.78 5.85 10.25
C GLN A 144 -4.70 5.00 9.38
N VAL A 145 -4.30 4.79 8.14
CA VAL A 145 -4.92 3.84 7.22
C VAL A 145 -3.97 2.68 7.02
N ASN A 146 -4.46 1.48 7.23
CA ASN A 146 -3.68 0.26 7.13
C ASN A 146 -4.29 -0.66 6.08
N PHE A 147 -3.46 -1.27 5.27
CA PHE A 147 -3.78 -2.42 4.44
C PHE A 147 -2.88 -3.57 4.86
N GLN A 148 -3.46 -4.74 5.10
CA GLN A 148 -2.74 -5.93 5.52
C GLN A 148 -3.17 -7.14 4.69
N GLN A 149 -2.22 -8.02 4.43
CA GLN A 149 -2.46 -9.33 3.83
C GLN A 149 -1.78 -10.40 4.70
N VAL A 150 -2.42 -11.55 4.82
CA VAL A 150 -1.85 -12.78 5.35
C VAL A 150 -2.06 -13.89 4.35
N SER A 151 -1.02 -14.67 4.07
CA SER A 151 -1.02 -15.70 3.04
C SER A 151 -0.15 -16.88 3.47
N PRO A 152 -0.57 -18.14 3.23
CA PRO A 152 0.32 -19.30 3.33
C PRO A 152 1.55 -19.13 2.45
N GLY A 153 2.68 -19.72 2.89
CA GLY A 153 3.94 -19.63 2.16
C GLY A 153 4.00 -20.52 0.90
N ASP A 154 3.21 -21.58 0.86
CA ASP A 154 3.22 -22.58 -0.22
C ASP A 154 2.21 -22.33 -1.35
N GLY A 155 1.45 -21.25 -1.28
CA GLY A 155 0.45 -20.89 -2.29
C GLY A 155 -0.80 -21.77 -2.30
N GLY A 156 -0.84 -22.82 -1.51
CA GLY A 156 -1.96 -23.77 -1.42
C GLY A 156 -2.16 -24.67 -2.65
N ALA A 157 -3.05 -25.64 -2.53
CA ALA A 157 -3.29 -26.67 -3.55
C ALA A 157 -3.88 -26.15 -4.88
N ALA A 158 -4.48 -24.96 -4.88
CA ALA A 158 -5.10 -24.37 -6.08
C ALA A 158 -4.09 -23.62 -6.97
N GLY A 159 -2.83 -23.48 -6.55
CA GLY A 159 -1.88 -22.57 -7.18
C GLY A 159 -2.23 -21.10 -6.92
N GLY A 160 -1.52 -20.17 -7.54
CA GLY A 160 -1.67 -18.74 -7.25
C GLY A 160 -1.08 -18.37 -5.90
N SER A 161 -1.59 -17.31 -5.29
CA SER A 161 -1.11 -16.84 -3.99
C SER A 161 -1.77 -17.55 -2.79
N GLY A 162 -2.54 -18.61 -3.04
CA GLY A 162 -3.16 -19.45 -2.01
C GLY A 162 -4.33 -18.79 -1.28
N ASN A 163 -4.74 -19.40 -0.16
CA ASN A 163 -5.80 -18.89 0.70
C ASN A 163 -5.31 -17.62 1.40
N GLN A 164 -5.90 -16.50 1.07
CA GLN A 164 -5.46 -15.20 1.53
C GLN A 164 -6.50 -14.53 2.38
N ASN A 165 -6.05 -13.80 3.38
CA ASN A 165 -6.88 -12.87 4.12
C ASN A 165 -6.37 -11.45 3.92
N TYR A 166 -7.25 -10.58 3.44
CA TYR A 166 -7.00 -9.17 3.22
C TYR A 166 -7.73 -8.35 4.26
N GLY A 167 -7.07 -7.37 4.81
CA GLY A 167 -7.65 -6.44 5.77
C GLY A 167 -7.39 -4.98 5.38
N PHE A 168 -8.43 -4.19 5.43
CA PHE A 168 -8.36 -2.74 5.38
C PHE A 168 -8.83 -2.18 6.72
N ARG A 169 -8.11 -1.21 7.28
CA ARG A 169 -8.45 -0.59 8.56
C ARG A 169 -8.13 0.90 8.53
N ALA A 170 -9.08 1.72 8.96
CA ALA A 170 -8.89 3.13 9.24
C ALA A 170 -9.00 3.37 10.74
N ASP A 171 -7.97 3.95 11.33
CA ASP A 171 -7.88 4.31 12.74
C ASP A 171 -7.94 5.84 12.84
N LEU A 172 -8.98 6.38 13.49
CA LEU A 172 -9.25 7.81 13.62
C LEU A 172 -9.01 8.23 15.06
N VAL A 173 -8.12 9.16 15.29
CA VAL A 173 -7.79 9.70 16.60
C VAL A 173 -8.77 10.82 16.94
N VAL A 174 -9.76 10.52 17.80
CA VAL A 174 -10.77 11.50 18.23
C VAL A 174 -10.13 12.54 19.14
N ASN A 175 -9.31 12.07 20.09
CA ASN A 175 -8.51 12.90 20.99
C ASN A 175 -7.39 12.02 21.59
N ARG A 176 -6.52 12.62 22.42
CA ARG A 176 -5.37 11.94 23.06
C ARG A 176 -5.71 10.67 23.86
N ASN A 177 -6.99 10.45 24.21
CA ASN A 177 -7.42 9.33 25.01
C ASN A 177 -8.38 8.38 24.27
N LEU A 178 -8.79 8.71 23.05
CA LEU A 178 -9.83 7.97 22.34
C LEU A 178 -9.51 7.83 20.85
N MET A 179 -9.58 6.61 20.35
CA MET A 179 -9.43 6.25 18.95
C MET A 179 -10.60 5.38 18.50
N LEU A 180 -11.19 5.72 17.36
CA LEU A 180 -12.20 4.93 16.66
C LEU A 180 -11.53 4.22 15.48
N SER A 181 -11.95 3.00 15.21
CA SER A 181 -11.49 2.27 14.03
C SER A 181 -12.65 1.68 13.27
N GLY A 182 -12.59 1.75 11.96
CA GLY A 182 -13.44 1.00 11.05
C GLY A 182 -12.58 0.05 10.21
N TYR A 183 -13.06 -1.17 9.96
CA TYR A 183 -12.29 -2.14 9.18
C TYR A 183 -13.17 -3.09 8.39
N TYR A 184 -12.55 -3.63 7.34
CA TYR A 184 -13.10 -4.67 6.49
C TYR A 184 -12.04 -5.75 6.31
N THR A 185 -12.43 -7.03 6.40
CA THR A 185 -11.55 -8.15 6.03
C THR A 185 -12.25 -9.07 5.05
N TYR A 186 -11.45 -9.70 4.20
CA TYR A 186 -11.93 -10.65 3.21
C TYR A 186 -10.95 -11.82 3.14
N ALA A 187 -11.44 -13.03 3.38
CA ALA A 187 -10.67 -14.25 3.25
C ALA A 187 -11.30 -15.17 2.20
N ASP A 188 -10.48 -15.61 1.25
CA ASP A 188 -10.88 -16.50 0.17
C ASP A 188 -10.59 -17.96 0.60
N ASP A 189 -11.64 -18.74 0.69
CA ASP A 189 -11.72 -20.15 1.08
C ASP A 189 -10.65 -20.63 2.10
N PRO A 190 -10.66 -20.08 3.33
CA PRO A 190 -9.62 -20.40 4.31
C PRO A 190 -9.62 -21.87 4.75
N LEU A 191 -10.64 -22.65 4.38
CA LEU A 191 -10.78 -24.06 4.75
C LEU A 191 -10.30 -25.01 3.64
N PHE A 192 -9.94 -24.51 2.45
CA PHE A 192 -9.58 -25.36 1.31
C PHE A 192 -8.33 -26.21 1.58
N THR A 193 -7.28 -25.61 2.11
CA THR A 193 -6.00 -26.28 2.34
C THR A 193 -6.02 -27.19 3.58
N PRO A 194 -6.55 -26.74 4.74
CA PRO A 194 -6.50 -27.55 5.97
C PRO A 194 -7.39 -28.80 5.96
N ILE A 195 -8.32 -28.91 5.02
CA ILE A 195 -9.22 -30.06 4.91
C ILE A 195 -9.07 -30.71 3.53
N PRO A 196 -8.05 -31.56 3.31
CA PRO A 196 -7.77 -32.15 1.99
C PRO A 196 -8.91 -33.01 1.41
N SER A 197 -9.72 -33.62 2.28
CA SER A 197 -10.88 -34.44 1.89
C SER A 197 -12.13 -33.64 1.55
N ARG A 198 -12.11 -32.32 1.77
CA ARG A 198 -13.24 -31.47 1.48
C ARG A 198 -13.52 -31.43 -0.03
N PRO A 199 -14.75 -31.63 -0.47
CA PRO A 199 -15.11 -31.41 -1.86
C PRO A 199 -14.70 -29.99 -2.28
N SER A 200 -14.17 -29.85 -3.49
CA SER A 200 -13.71 -28.57 -4.04
C SER A 200 -14.79 -27.50 -4.20
N GLN A 201 -16.01 -27.81 -3.82
CA GLN A 201 -17.19 -26.95 -4.00
C GLN A 201 -18.19 -27.14 -2.87
N PRO A 202 -18.86 -26.07 -2.44
CA PRO A 202 -18.58 -24.67 -2.74
C PRO A 202 -17.51 -24.05 -1.83
N ALA A 203 -16.73 -23.12 -2.35
CA ALA A 203 -15.75 -22.37 -1.58
C ALA A 203 -16.40 -21.51 -0.48
N ASN A 204 -15.74 -21.33 0.66
CA ASN A 204 -16.19 -20.45 1.73
C ASN A 204 -15.49 -19.11 1.65
N LEU A 205 -16.25 -18.04 1.42
CA LEU A 205 -15.75 -16.67 1.47
C LEU A 205 -16.09 -16.06 2.83
N TRP A 206 -15.08 -15.60 3.55
CA TRP A 206 -15.28 -14.96 4.86
C TRP A 206 -15.12 -13.46 4.73
N THR A 207 -16.16 -12.72 5.12
CA THR A 207 -16.14 -11.26 5.12
C THR A 207 -16.49 -10.73 6.50
N ILE A 208 -15.76 -9.71 6.94
CA ILE A 208 -15.99 -9.05 8.20
C ILE A 208 -16.06 -7.54 7.96
N TYR A 209 -17.12 -6.94 8.44
CA TYR A 209 -17.26 -5.49 8.59
C TYR A 209 -17.32 -5.17 10.07
N GLY A 210 -16.43 -4.31 10.54
CA GLY A 210 -16.38 -4.05 11.97
C GLY A 210 -15.93 -2.65 12.32
N GLY A 211 -16.15 -2.34 13.59
CA GLY A 211 -15.64 -1.14 14.23
C GLY A 211 -15.09 -1.46 15.61
N SER A 212 -14.12 -0.70 16.06
CA SER A 212 -13.61 -0.76 17.43
C SER A 212 -13.40 0.62 18.02
N LEU A 213 -13.50 0.67 19.34
CA LEU A 213 -13.20 1.83 20.17
C LEU A 213 -12.04 1.47 21.08
N ARG A 214 -10.97 2.25 21.05
CA ARG A 214 -9.86 2.13 22.00
C ARG A 214 -9.79 3.37 22.86
N ALA A 215 -9.88 3.20 24.17
CA ALA A 215 -9.82 4.28 25.16
C ALA A 215 -8.61 4.08 26.07
N ARG A 216 -7.79 5.12 26.25
CA ARG A 216 -6.76 5.16 27.27
C ARG A 216 -7.43 5.28 28.64
N LEU A 217 -7.18 4.34 29.54
CA LEU A 217 -7.69 4.33 30.90
C LEU A 217 -6.75 5.03 31.88
N ALA A 218 -5.46 4.76 31.75
CA ALA A 218 -4.41 5.31 32.60
C ALA A 218 -3.05 5.26 31.91
N GLY A 219 -2.09 6.01 32.41
CA GLY A 219 -0.72 5.90 31.92
C GLY A 219 0.18 7.06 32.29
N SER A 220 1.45 6.85 32.02
CA SER A 220 2.53 7.81 32.15
C SER A 220 3.42 7.75 30.90
N ASN A 221 4.53 8.47 30.88
CA ASN A 221 5.51 8.37 29.79
C ASN A 221 6.19 6.99 29.69
N LYS A 222 6.09 6.16 30.74
CA LYS A 222 6.71 4.83 30.78
C LYS A 222 5.75 3.69 30.57
N TRP A 223 4.48 3.87 30.83
CA TRP A 223 3.46 2.83 30.68
C TRP A 223 2.11 3.42 30.31
N GLN A 224 1.30 2.63 29.62
CA GLN A 224 -0.06 2.97 29.22
C GLN A 224 -0.96 1.75 29.36
N LEU A 225 -2.16 1.99 29.87
CA LEU A 225 -3.25 1.02 29.93
C LEU A 225 -4.40 1.53 29.08
N ALA A 226 -4.93 0.70 28.20
CA ALA A 226 -6.10 1.03 27.40
C ALA A 226 -7.14 -0.08 27.50
N ALA A 227 -8.38 0.22 27.12
CA ALA A 227 -9.41 -0.75 26.81
C ALA A 227 -9.76 -0.65 25.33
N GLU A 228 -9.91 -1.77 24.65
CA GLU A 228 -10.42 -1.83 23.28
C GLU A 228 -11.63 -2.76 23.24
N GLY A 229 -12.76 -2.28 22.68
CA GLY A 229 -13.95 -3.05 22.40
C GLY A 229 -14.24 -3.04 20.90
N ALA A 230 -14.60 -4.18 20.33
CA ALA A 230 -14.91 -4.35 18.93
C ALA A 230 -16.27 -5.03 18.74
N LEU A 231 -17.00 -4.58 17.71
CA LEU A 231 -18.23 -5.20 17.23
C LEU A 231 -18.12 -5.38 15.72
N GLU A 232 -18.44 -6.58 15.27
CA GLU A 232 -18.18 -7.01 13.89
C GLU A 232 -19.35 -7.81 13.34
N LEU A 233 -19.66 -7.61 12.06
CA LEU A 233 -20.57 -8.46 11.29
C LEU A 233 -19.72 -9.46 10.50
N PHE A 234 -19.73 -10.71 10.93
CA PHE A 234 -19.02 -11.82 10.31
C PHE A 234 -19.97 -12.61 9.43
N THR A 235 -19.67 -12.64 8.14
CA THR A 235 -20.45 -13.39 7.13
C THR A 235 -19.56 -14.46 6.51
N VAL A 236 -20.04 -15.68 6.48
CA VAL A 236 -19.47 -16.77 5.69
C VAL A 236 -20.45 -17.12 4.59
N GLY A 237 -20.03 -17.07 3.35
CA GLY A 237 -20.85 -17.38 2.18
C GLY A 237 -20.12 -18.33 1.25
N SER A 238 -20.79 -19.38 0.77
CA SER A 238 -20.28 -20.20 -0.32
C SER A 238 -20.39 -19.43 -1.62
N GLY A 239 -19.26 -19.28 -2.33
CA GLY A 239 -19.06 -18.58 -3.59
C GLY A 239 -20.29 -18.26 -4.42
N CYS A 240 -20.82 -17.08 -4.21
CA CYS A 240 -21.97 -16.55 -4.94
C CYS A 240 -21.52 -15.82 -6.20
N GLY A 241 -20.68 -16.47 -6.98
CA GLY A 241 -20.20 -15.98 -8.27
C GLY A 241 -20.84 -16.76 -9.40
N GLY A 242 -22.03 -16.37 -9.81
CA GLY A 242 -22.72 -17.02 -10.92
C GLY A 242 -24.25 -16.81 -10.84
N PRO A 243 -25.03 -17.45 -11.68
CA PRO A 243 -26.49 -17.29 -11.70
C PRO A 243 -27.20 -17.86 -10.47
N VAL A 244 -26.48 -18.26 -9.44
CA VAL A 244 -27.03 -18.85 -8.23
C VAL A 244 -27.10 -17.77 -7.14
N SER A 245 -28.33 -17.47 -6.70
CA SER A 245 -28.62 -16.55 -5.62
C SER A 245 -27.96 -17.02 -4.31
N CYS A 246 -27.36 -16.10 -3.57
CA CYS A 246 -26.88 -16.33 -2.21
C CYS A 246 -28.00 -16.34 -1.16
N ASP A 247 -29.22 -16.13 -1.58
CA ASP A 247 -30.39 -16.02 -0.70
C ASP A 247 -30.94 -17.38 -0.26
N ASP A 248 -30.43 -18.47 -0.82
CA ASP A 248 -30.89 -19.79 -0.47
C ASP A 248 -30.30 -20.23 0.87
N ALA A 249 -31.17 -20.65 1.76
CA ALA A 249 -30.87 -21.17 3.08
C ALA A 249 -29.78 -22.27 3.01
N GLY A 250 -28.54 -21.89 3.28
CA GLY A 250 -27.41 -22.80 3.42
C GLY A 250 -27.31 -23.32 4.85
N THR A 251 -26.43 -24.27 5.06
CA THR A 251 -26.07 -24.69 6.42
C THR A 251 -25.22 -23.61 7.12
N ALA A 252 -25.38 -23.47 8.44
CA ALA A 252 -24.52 -22.63 9.25
C ALA A 252 -23.14 -23.24 9.49
N ASN A 253 -22.99 -24.57 9.28
CA ASN A 253 -21.74 -25.28 9.54
C ASN A 253 -20.72 -25.01 8.44
N ILE A 254 -19.62 -24.31 8.77
CA ILE A 254 -18.56 -23.97 7.82
C ILE A 254 -17.74 -25.18 7.35
N PHE A 255 -17.74 -26.26 8.12
CA PHE A 255 -17.03 -27.52 7.80
C PHE A 255 -17.89 -28.47 6.96
N ASN A 256 -19.05 -28.02 6.51
CA ASN A 256 -19.96 -28.88 5.76
C ASN A 256 -19.27 -29.45 4.50
N ASN A 257 -19.22 -30.77 4.41
CA ASN A 257 -18.66 -31.51 3.29
C ASN A 257 -19.74 -32.21 2.42
N SER A 258 -21.02 -31.93 2.68
CA SER A 258 -22.14 -32.51 1.94
C SER A 258 -22.36 -31.91 0.55
N GLY A 259 -21.59 -30.90 0.18
CA GLY A 259 -21.80 -30.11 -1.05
C GLY A 259 -22.89 -29.04 -0.95
N GLN A 260 -23.57 -28.93 0.20
CA GLN A 260 -24.51 -27.84 0.44
C GLN A 260 -23.78 -26.51 0.59
N LYS A 261 -24.42 -25.44 0.16
CA LYS A 261 -23.91 -24.09 0.38
C LYS A 261 -23.85 -23.76 1.86
N VAL A 262 -22.82 -23.07 2.26
CA VAL A 262 -22.72 -22.47 3.61
C VAL A 262 -23.16 -21.02 3.51
N PHE A 263 -24.07 -20.63 4.36
CA PHE A 263 -24.41 -19.22 4.54
C PHE A 263 -24.71 -18.94 6.01
N THR A 264 -23.94 -18.03 6.59
CA THR A 264 -24.16 -17.63 7.97
C THR A 264 -23.73 -16.18 8.16
N ARG A 265 -24.47 -15.46 8.96
CA ARG A 265 -24.22 -14.07 9.31
C ARG A 265 -24.39 -13.90 10.82
N ASN A 266 -23.32 -13.49 11.49
CA ASN A 266 -23.31 -13.36 12.95
C ASN A 266 -22.70 -12.04 13.38
N TRP A 267 -23.24 -11.47 14.44
CA TRP A 267 -22.54 -10.46 15.21
C TRP A 267 -21.52 -11.15 16.09
N VAL A 268 -20.28 -10.70 16.01
CA VAL A 268 -19.15 -11.17 16.80
C VAL A 268 -18.45 -9.98 17.44
N GLY A 269 -17.63 -10.22 18.43
CA GLY A 269 -16.96 -9.10 19.10
C GLY A 269 -15.71 -9.53 19.86
N ALA A 270 -14.98 -8.54 20.34
CA ALA A 270 -13.83 -8.73 21.20
C ALA A 270 -13.71 -7.60 22.21
N LEU A 271 -13.20 -7.94 23.39
CA LEU A 271 -12.78 -6.98 24.42
C LEU A 271 -11.33 -7.27 24.78
N SER A 272 -10.51 -6.25 24.93
CA SER A 272 -9.12 -6.38 25.36
C SER A 272 -8.70 -5.24 26.28
N LEU A 273 -7.71 -5.52 27.16
CA LEU A 273 -7.13 -4.55 28.09
C LEU A 273 -5.59 -4.50 27.86
N PRO A 274 -5.12 -3.90 26.76
CA PRO A 274 -3.71 -3.80 26.51
C PRO A 274 -3.01 -2.90 27.53
N LEU A 275 -1.92 -3.41 28.09
CA LEU A 275 -0.94 -2.70 28.90
C LEU A 275 0.37 -2.65 28.11
N SER A 276 0.92 -1.47 27.85
CA SER A 276 2.22 -1.30 27.21
C SER A 276 3.17 -0.59 28.15
N TRP A 277 4.39 -1.10 28.29
CA TRP A 277 5.45 -0.57 29.15
C TRP A 277 6.73 -0.32 28.34
N GLN A 278 7.21 0.93 28.40
CA GLN A 278 8.47 1.35 27.82
C GLN A 278 9.60 0.99 28.79
N ALA A 279 10.21 -0.17 28.63
CA ALA A 279 11.26 -0.66 29.51
C ALA A 279 12.53 0.19 29.41
N ASN A 280 12.87 0.62 28.19
CA ASN A 280 13.91 1.62 27.92
C ASN A 280 13.60 2.35 26.59
N ARG A 281 14.50 3.24 26.15
CA ARG A 281 14.29 4.05 24.94
C ARG A 281 13.97 3.23 23.68
N ASN A 282 14.48 2.01 23.59
CA ASN A 282 14.36 1.17 22.39
C ASN A 282 13.40 -0.02 22.59
N LEU A 283 13.07 -0.42 23.82
CA LEU A 283 12.30 -1.62 24.11
C LEU A 283 10.95 -1.27 24.73
N GLN A 284 9.88 -1.67 24.05
CA GLN A 284 8.51 -1.64 24.56
C GLN A 284 8.03 -3.08 24.75
N LEU A 285 7.40 -3.35 25.87
CA LEU A 285 6.73 -4.60 26.19
C LEU A 285 5.22 -4.38 26.27
N SER A 286 4.44 -5.38 25.87
CA SER A 286 2.96 -5.33 25.93
C SER A 286 2.43 -6.60 26.55
N PHE A 287 1.37 -6.45 27.36
CA PHE A 287 0.59 -7.51 27.96
C PHE A 287 -0.90 -7.26 27.71
N VAL A 288 -1.64 -8.27 27.23
CA VAL A 288 -3.00 -8.08 26.71
C VAL A 288 -3.91 -9.24 27.12
N PRO A 289 -4.63 -9.15 28.22
CA PRO A 289 -5.78 -10.01 28.43
C PRO A 289 -6.89 -9.63 27.46
N ALA A 290 -7.54 -10.63 26.86
CA ALA A 290 -8.60 -10.41 25.87
C ALA A 290 -9.65 -11.53 25.93
N VAL A 291 -10.82 -11.24 25.40
CA VAL A 291 -11.89 -12.19 25.16
C VAL A 291 -12.48 -11.93 23.78
N SER A 292 -12.66 -13.00 23.01
CA SER A 292 -13.34 -13.00 21.72
C SER A 292 -14.64 -13.79 21.81
N PHE A 293 -15.69 -13.25 21.22
CA PHE A 293 -17.02 -13.87 21.15
C PHE A 293 -17.31 -14.26 19.71
N LEU A 294 -17.12 -15.52 19.37
CA LEU A 294 -17.33 -16.09 18.05
C LEU A 294 -18.53 -17.06 18.08
N PRO A 295 -19.20 -17.31 16.93
CA PRO A 295 -20.40 -18.12 16.91
C PRO A 295 -20.07 -19.61 17.02
N GLY A 296 -20.37 -20.26 18.16
CA GLY A 296 -20.16 -21.69 18.35
C GLY A 296 -20.92 -22.57 17.34
N SER A 297 -22.07 -22.13 16.85
CA SER A 297 -22.89 -22.88 15.87
C SER A 297 -22.21 -23.09 14.52
N GLN A 298 -21.21 -22.31 14.16
CA GLN A 298 -20.51 -22.49 12.88
C GLN A 298 -19.61 -23.73 12.84
N GLY A 299 -19.15 -24.21 13.98
CA GLY A 299 -18.33 -25.40 14.12
C GLY A 299 -19.04 -26.56 14.79
N ALA A 300 -20.36 -26.46 15.04
CA ALA A 300 -21.13 -27.51 15.68
C ALA A 300 -21.23 -28.78 14.82
N ASP A 301 -21.42 -29.91 15.51
CA ASP A 301 -21.67 -31.24 14.90
C ASP A 301 -20.49 -31.87 14.11
N GLN A 302 -19.28 -31.34 14.24
CA GLN A 302 -18.08 -31.99 13.75
C GLN A 302 -17.31 -32.63 14.93
N GLY A 303 -16.82 -33.86 14.71
CA GLY A 303 -16.26 -34.68 15.77
C GLY A 303 -15.06 -34.07 16.47
N GLY A 304 -15.22 -33.68 17.72
CA GLY A 304 -14.16 -33.13 18.57
C GLY A 304 -14.70 -32.75 19.93
N ALA A 305 -13.84 -32.67 20.96
CA ALA A 305 -14.25 -32.20 22.28
C ALA A 305 -14.34 -30.66 22.28
N GLY A 306 -15.57 -30.14 22.33
CA GLY A 306 -15.84 -28.71 22.42
C GLY A 306 -16.12 -28.05 21.07
N ASP A 307 -16.44 -26.77 21.10
CA ASP A 307 -16.77 -25.99 19.93
C ASP A 307 -15.50 -25.43 19.27
N PHE A 308 -15.45 -25.51 17.94
CA PHE A 308 -14.62 -24.58 17.17
C PHE A 308 -15.31 -23.22 17.22
N TYR A 309 -14.56 -22.14 17.47
CA TYR A 309 -15.10 -20.84 17.85
C TYR A 309 -15.63 -20.79 19.29
N GLY A 310 -16.79 -20.20 19.50
CA GLY A 310 -17.33 -19.92 20.83
C GLY A 310 -16.60 -18.77 21.53
N THR A 311 -16.81 -18.64 22.83
CA THR A 311 -16.14 -17.65 23.66
C THR A 311 -14.70 -18.11 23.95
N ASN A 312 -13.73 -17.25 23.65
CA ASN A 312 -12.31 -17.54 23.87
C ASN A 312 -11.67 -16.44 24.71
N VAL A 313 -11.26 -16.77 25.92
CA VAL A 313 -10.35 -15.94 26.72
C VAL A 313 -8.93 -16.18 26.25
N SER A 314 -8.12 -15.15 26.18
CA SER A 314 -6.72 -15.26 25.77
C SER A 314 -5.82 -14.31 26.57
N LEU A 315 -4.54 -14.67 26.66
CA LEU A 315 -3.47 -13.83 27.19
C LEU A 315 -2.44 -13.58 26.11
N GLY A 316 -2.21 -12.30 25.81
CA GLY A 316 -1.21 -11.84 24.84
C GLY A 316 -0.01 -11.24 25.52
N VAL A 317 1.19 -11.52 24.97
CA VAL A 317 2.43 -10.84 25.31
C VAL A 317 3.15 -10.43 24.04
N GLY A 318 3.85 -9.31 24.08
CA GLY A 318 4.58 -8.83 22.91
C GLY A 318 5.73 -7.90 23.28
N ALA A 319 6.68 -7.81 22.37
CA ALA A 319 7.82 -6.91 22.46
C ALA A 319 8.05 -6.20 21.14
N ASN A 320 8.47 -4.95 21.21
CA ASN A 320 8.92 -4.16 20.08
C ASN A 320 10.27 -3.55 20.41
N TYR A 321 11.27 -3.77 19.55
CA TYR A 321 12.62 -3.27 19.70
C TYR A 321 13.00 -2.38 18.53
N ARG A 322 13.42 -1.15 18.82
CA ARG A 322 13.82 -0.13 17.83
C ARG A 322 15.31 -0.24 17.51
N ILE A 323 15.62 -0.30 16.20
CA ILE A 323 16.97 -0.31 15.66
C ILE A 323 17.16 0.95 14.82
N GLY A 324 17.95 1.89 15.33
CA GLY A 324 18.12 3.19 14.67
C GLY A 324 16.80 3.97 14.57
N ASN A 325 16.61 4.74 13.51
CA ASN A 325 15.46 5.63 13.36
C ASN A 325 14.34 5.08 12.46
N GLN A 326 14.54 3.98 11.77
CA GLN A 326 13.59 3.50 10.75
C GLN A 326 13.13 2.07 10.94
N VAL A 327 13.87 1.25 11.70
CA VAL A 327 13.59 -0.17 11.81
C VAL A 327 13.08 -0.53 13.20
N GLN A 328 12.01 -1.31 13.24
CA GLN A 328 11.48 -1.89 14.47
C GLN A 328 11.36 -3.40 14.28
N LEU A 329 11.88 -4.17 15.20
CA LEU A 329 11.63 -5.61 15.29
C LEU A 329 10.53 -5.84 16.32
N PHE A 330 9.56 -6.68 16.00
CA PHE A 330 8.52 -7.03 16.95
C PHE A 330 8.30 -8.55 17.01
N GLY A 331 7.86 -8.99 18.16
CA GLY A 331 7.38 -10.35 18.36
C GLY A 331 6.18 -10.34 19.29
N SER A 332 5.24 -11.25 19.07
CA SER A 332 4.09 -11.43 19.92
C SER A 332 3.65 -12.89 20.02
N ALA A 333 3.03 -13.22 21.15
CA ALA A 333 2.37 -14.49 21.38
C ALA A 333 1.01 -14.22 22.05
N MET A 334 -0.04 -14.88 21.58
CA MET A 334 -1.37 -14.86 22.19
C MET A 334 -1.81 -16.28 22.45
N VAL A 335 -2.01 -16.61 23.73
CA VAL A 335 -2.34 -17.95 24.19
C VAL A 335 -3.84 -18.04 24.48
N PRO A 336 -4.61 -18.84 23.74
CA PRO A 336 -6.02 -19.09 24.02
C PRO A 336 -6.17 -19.97 25.25
N LEU A 337 -7.03 -19.56 26.17
CA LEU A 337 -7.34 -20.29 27.40
C LEU A 337 -8.70 -21.01 27.32
N GLY A 338 -9.50 -20.69 26.32
CA GLY A 338 -10.82 -21.28 26.09
C GLY A 338 -11.98 -20.46 26.69
N PRO A 339 -13.17 -21.07 26.84
CA PRO A 339 -13.52 -22.49 26.60
C PRO A 339 -13.51 -22.93 25.12
N GLY A 340 -13.71 -22.04 24.15
CA GLY A 340 -13.70 -22.38 22.74
C GLY A 340 -12.32 -22.78 22.21
N ASN A 341 -12.29 -23.36 21.01
CA ASN A 341 -11.07 -23.72 20.29
C ASN A 341 -10.81 -22.72 19.16
N ASN A 342 -9.54 -22.54 18.78
CA ASN A 342 -9.13 -21.57 17.77
C ASN A 342 -8.42 -22.18 16.57
N ALA A 343 -8.25 -23.49 16.57
CA ALA A 343 -7.58 -24.25 15.53
C ALA A 343 -8.23 -25.63 15.34
N PHE A 344 -7.97 -26.24 14.18
CA PHE A 344 -8.35 -27.61 13.87
C PHE A 344 -7.28 -28.22 12.96
N ASP A 345 -7.20 -29.56 12.92
CA ASP A 345 -6.33 -30.30 11.99
C ASP A 345 -7.12 -30.83 10.78
N GLY A 346 -6.43 -31.59 9.91
CA GLY A 346 -7.04 -32.18 8.72
C GLY A 346 -8.15 -33.20 8.99
N ASP A 347 -8.18 -33.77 10.19
CA ASP A 347 -9.22 -34.70 10.66
C ASP A 347 -10.32 -33.98 11.45
N LEU A 348 -10.33 -32.65 11.44
CA LEU A 348 -11.27 -31.76 12.16
C LEU A 348 -11.24 -31.96 13.68
N VAL A 349 -10.08 -32.31 14.23
CA VAL A 349 -9.87 -32.33 15.68
C VAL A 349 -9.58 -30.91 16.16
N TYR A 350 -10.46 -30.38 17.00
CA TYR A 350 -10.36 -29.01 17.51
C TYR A 350 -9.31 -28.88 18.61
N SER A 351 -8.58 -27.79 18.57
CA SER A 351 -7.47 -27.55 19.50
C SER A 351 -7.32 -26.06 19.84
N ARG A 352 -6.51 -25.79 20.86
CA ARG A 352 -6.08 -24.45 21.25
C ARG A 352 -4.61 -24.29 20.96
N VAL A 353 -4.29 -23.44 20.02
CA VAL A 353 -2.93 -23.20 19.54
C VAL A 353 -2.55 -21.75 19.80
N PRO A 354 -1.38 -21.47 20.39
CA PRO A 354 -0.89 -20.11 20.53
C PRO A 354 -0.70 -19.45 19.16
N ILE A 355 -1.16 -18.19 19.03
CA ILE A 355 -0.85 -17.36 17.88
C ILE A 355 0.49 -16.71 18.11
N LEU A 356 1.43 -16.96 17.21
CA LEU A 356 2.77 -16.41 17.23
C LEU A 356 2.98 -15.47 16.04
N SER A 357 3.65 -14.36 16.25
CA SER A 357 4.06 -13.46 15.19
C SER A 357 5.46 -12.92 15.45
N LEU A 358 6.29 -12.90 14.42
CA LEU A 358 7.61 -12.29 14.45
C LEU A 358 7.79 -11.46 13.17
N GLY A 359 8.17 -10.21 13.32
CA GLY A 359 8.25 -9.34 12.16
C GLY A 359 9.15 -8.13 12.32
N THR A 360 9.23 -7.41 11.23
CA THR A 360 9.93 -6.13 11.16
C THR A 360 9.02 -5.08 10.55
N ARG A 361 9.17 -3.84 11.04
CA ARG A 361 8.58 -2.67 10.44
C ARG A 361 9.68 -1.72 10.00
N ILE A 362 9.56 -1.21 8.79
CA ILE A 362 10.41 -0.16 8.24
C ILE A 362 9.55 1.10 8.09
N ALA A 363 9.90 2.14 8.83
CA ALA A 363 9.33 3.46 8.62
C ALA A 363 10.09 4.12 7.46
N VAL A 364 9.47 4.19 6.30
CA VAL A 364 10.01 4.88 5.12
C VAL A 364 10.20 6.36 5.44
N ASN A 365 9.19 6.94 6.09
CA ASN A 365 9.19 8.27 6.70
C ASN A 365 8.05 8.32 7.76
N PRO A 366 7.78 9.46 8.42
CA PRO A 366 6.71 9.55 9.41
C PRO A 366 5.32 9.21 8.89
N ARG A 367 5.06 9.38 7.59
CA ARG A 367 3.76 9.06 6.98
C ARG A 367 3.60 7.61 6.58
N ILE A 368 4.71 6.92 6.25
CA ILE A 368 4.67 5.62 5.59
C ILE A 368 5.42 4.58 6.39
N GLY A 369 4.73 3.53 6.79
CA GLY A 369 5.29 2.33 7.40
C GLY A 369 5.01 1.09 6.56
N LEU A 370 6.04 0.27 6.39
CA LEU A 370 5.96 -1.05 5.76
C LEU A 370 6.28 -2.11 6.81
N GLU A 371 5.49 -3.16 6.88
CA GLU A 371 5.65 -4.23 7.85
C GLU A 371 5.62 -5.58 7.15
N ALA A 372 6.53 -6.45 7.52
CA ALA A 372 6.55 -7.84 7.09
C ALA A 372 6.72 -8.73 8.32
N SER A 373 5.96 -9.83 8.38
CA SER A 373 6.02 -10.78 9.49
C SER A 373 5.71 -12.20 9.07
N VAL A 374 6.15 -13.13 9.89
CA VAL A 374 5.77 -14.54 9.85
C VAL A 374 4.84 -14.79 11.03
N THR A 375 3.72 -15.48 10.80
CA THR A 375 2.71 -15.75 11.82
C THR A 375 1.95 -17.04 11.48
N ASN A 376 1.39 -17.68 12.48
CA ASN A 376 0.36 -18.72 12.32
C ASN A 376 -1.06 -18.15 12.56
N GLY A 377 -1.20 -16.85 12.81
CA GLY A 377 -2.48 -16.17 12.99
C GLY A 377 -3.08 -15.74 11.66
N PHE A 378 -4.29 -16.20 11.38
CA PHE A 378 -4.99 -15.92 10.13
C PHE A 378 -5.93 -14.72 10.20
N GLY A 379 -6.58 -14.50 11.34
CA GLY A 379 -7.60 -13.46 11.50
C GLY A 379 -7.00 -12.06 11.54
N LEU A 380 -7.63 -11.10 10.85
CA LEU A 380 -7.17 -9.72 10.73
C LEU A 380 -8.05 -8.71 11.49
N SER A 381 -9.19 -9.16 12.03
CA SER A 381 -10.05 -8.32 12.89
C SER A 381 -9.85 -8.65 14.36
N PRO A 382 -10.24 -7.77 15.30
CA PRO A 382 -10.10 -8.02 16.73
C PRO A 382 -10.75 -9.32 17.21
N ALA A 383 -11.95 -9.68 16.73
CA ALA A 383 -12.62 -10.90 17.16
C ALA A 383 -11.96 -12.17 16.56
N THR A 384 -11.46 -12.09 15.33
CA THR A 384 -10.86 -13.24 14.65
C THR A 384 -9.35 -13.34 14.85
N ALA A 385 -8.69 -12.36 15.47
CA ALA A 385 -7.24 -12.36 15.72
C ALA A 385 -6.73 -13.62 16.45
N ILE A 386 -7.61 -14.32 17.15
CA ILE A 386 -7.30 -15.55 17.86
C ILE A 386 -7.22 -16.79 16.95
N LEU A 387 -7.69 -16.72 15.69
CA LEU A 387 -7.80 -17.87 14.81
C LEU A 387 -6.45 -18.27 14.20
N ALA A 388 -6.09 -19.54 14.34
CA ALA A 388 -4.95 -20.17 13.69
C ALA A 388 -5.45 -21.04 12.53
N LEU A 389 -5.36 -20.53 11.31
CA LEU A 389 -5.76 -21.13 10.05
C LEU A 389 -4.72 -20.70 8.98
N PRO A 390 -4.64 -21.37 7.86
CA PRO A 390 -5.31 -22.54 7.36
C PRO A 390 -4.43 -23.76 7.31
N SER A 391 -3.54 -24.15 6.65
CA SER A 391 -3.02 -25.46 6.23
C SER A 391 -2.70 -26.43 7.34
N ALA A 392 -2.08 -25.96 8.39
CA ALA A 392 -1.98 -26.62 9.69
C ALA A 392 -1.84 -25.53 10.75
N PRO A 393 -2.30 -25.76 11.97
CA PRO A 393 -2.23 -24.76 13.04
C PRO A 393 -0.82 -24.25 13.36
N ASN A 394 0.20 -24.97 12.93
CA ASN A 394 1.61 -24.70 13.18
C ASN A 394 2.38 -24.21 11.93
N GLU A 395 1.76 -24.17 10.78
CA GLU A 395 2.44 -23.71 9.57
C GLU A 395 2.52 -22.18 9.53
N PRO A 396 3.73 -21.65 9.25
CA PRO A 396 3.93 -20.21 9.18
C PRO A 396 3.32 -19.64 7.92
N MET A 397 2.61 -18.53 8.09
CA MET A 397 2.12 -17.68 7.01
C MET A 397 2.95 -16.40 6.92
N LEU A 398 3.01 -15.83 5.74
CA LEU A 398 3.58 -14.51 5.52
C LEU A 398 2.51 -13.44 5.70
N SER A 399 2.84 -12.39 6.43
CA SER A 399 1.98 -11.20 6.55
C SER A 399 2.74 -9.96 6.09
N ALA A 400 2.07 -9.15 5.31
CA ALA A 400 2.54 -7.83 4.90
C ALA A 400 1.52 -6.77 5.29
N ARG A 401 1.98 -5.63 5.83
CA ARG A 401 1.14 -4.49 6.18
C ARG A 401 1.75 -3.20 5.65
N PHE A 402 0.91 -2.39 5.06
CA PHE A 402 1.17 -1.01 4.72
C PHE A 402 0.42 -0.11 5.69
N ALA A 403 1.09 0.90 6.24
CA ALA A 403 0.49 1.90 7.12
C ALA A 403 0.75 3.31 6.56
N TRP A 404 -0.31 4.10 6.43
CA TRP A 404 -0.26 5.48 6.00
C TRP A 404 -0.88 6.40 7.05
N THR A 405 -0.13 7.40 7.47
CA THR A 405 -0.53 8.42 8.47
C THR A 405 -0.55 9.79 7.77
N PRO A 406 -1.68 10.18 7.15
CA PRO A 406 -1.73 11.39 6.31
C PRO A 406 -1.42 12.68 7.04
N GLY A 407 -1.72 12.79 8.34
CA GLY A 407 -1.45 13.95 9.19
C GLY A 407 -0.02 14.06 9.72
N ALA A 408 0.80 13.01 9.56
CA ALA A 408 2.19 13.06 10.02
C ALA A 408 3.07 13.93 9.10
N PRO A 409 4.19 14.47 9.62
CA PRO A 409 5.18 15.17 8.81
C PRO A 409 5.66 14.29 7.64
N ASP A 410 5.89 14.90 6.49
CA ASP A 410 6.49 14.23 5.34
C ASP A 410 7.99 14.48 5.30
N SER A 411 8.72 13.66 4.57
CA SER A 411 10.11 13.97 4.22
C SER A 411 10.18 15.30 3.44
N PRO A 412 11.30 16.01 3.50
CA PRO A 412 11.47 17.23 2.71
C PRO A 412 11.18 16.99 1.23
N SER A 413 10.44 17.90 0.61
CA SER A 413 10.10 17.80 -0.82
C SER A 413 11.39 17.77 -1.65
N PRO A 414 11.55 16.80 -2.55
CA PRO A 414 12.75 16.70 -3.37
C PRO A 414 12.85 17.88 -4.32
N ARG A 415 13.96 18.61 -4.25
CA ARG A 415 14.28 19.66 -5.21
C ARG A 415 15.04 19.04 -6.39
N TYR A 416 14.32 18.36 -7.25
CA TYR A 416 14.93 17.72 -8.41
C TYR A 416 15.42 18.73 -9.43
N THR A 417 16.62 18.51 -9.95
CA THR A 417 17.07 19.13 -11.20
C THR A 417 16.17 18.65 -12.35
N ALA A 418 16.15 19.36 -13.48
CA ALA A 418 15.36 18.94 -14.65
C ALA A 418 15.69 17.49 -15.08
N ARG A 419 16.95 17.07 -14.92
CA ARG A 419 17.38 15.70 -15.17
C ARG A 419 16.77 14.73 -14.16
N GLN A 420 16.89 15.01 -12.86
CA GLN A 420 16.34 14.14 -11.80
C GLN A 420 14.83 14.02 -11.92
N ALA A 421 14.13 15.10 -12.28
CA ALA A 421 12.71 15.04 -12.59
C ALA A 421 12.42 14.07 -13.76
N SER A 422 13.27 14.05 -14.79
CA SER A 422 13.13 13.08 -15.88
C SER A 422 13.44 11.64 -15.46
N LEU A 423 14.38 11.44 -14.53
CA LEU A 423 14.64 10.12 -13.94
C LEU A 423 13.47 9.64 -13.09
N ALA A 424 12.76 10.53 -12.38
CA ALA A 424 11.58 10.18 -11.60
C ALA A 424 10.41 9.64 -12.46
N LEU A 425 10.45 9.83 -13.78
CA LEU A 425 9.51 9.21 -14.74
C LEU A 425 9.86 7.74 -15.07
N GLY A 426 10.95 7.22 -14.51
CA GLY A 426 11.40 5.83 -14.66
C GLY A 426 12.19 5.54 -15.94
N GLY A 427 12.79 4.35 -16.00
CA GLY A 427 13.32 3.75 -17.23
C GLY A 427 12.22 3.18 -18.12
N LEU A 428 12.51 2.24 -18.99
CA LEU A 428 11.50 1.44 -19.70
C LEU A 428 11.07 0.26 -18.82
N PHE A 429 11.93 -0.74 -18.67
CA PHE A 429 11.70 -1.87 -17.78
C PHE A 429 12.74 -1.97 -16.64
N VAL A 430 13.84 -1.22 -16.68
CA VAL A 430 14.73 -1.01 -15.53
C VAL A 430 14.43 0.35 -14.92
N ASN A 431 13.56 0.34 -13.92
CA ASN A 431 13.07 1.57 -13.31
C ASN A 431 14.15 2.29 -12.50
N THR A 432 14.00 3.59 -12.34
CA THR A 432 14.85 4.40 -11.47
C THR A 432 14.30 4.45 -10.04
N ALA A 433 15.15 4.68 -9.06
CA ALA A 433 14.75 4.75 -7.65
C ALA A 433 13.97 6.02 -7.29
N LEU A 434 14.15 7.12 -8.03
CA LEU A 434 13.56 8.41 -7.70
C LEU A 434 12.03 8.35 -7.68
N THR A 435 11.43 8.93 -6.64
CA THR A 435 9.98 8.99 -6.45
C THR A 435 9.52 10.43 -6.64
N PRO A 436 8.41 10.69 -7.36
CA PRO A 436 7.89 12.04 -7.51
C PRO A 436 7.49 12.66 -6.18
N ALA A 437 7.43 13.99 -6.13
CA ALA A 437 7.01 14.72 -4.93
C ALA A 437 5.58 14.37 -4.51
N ASN A 438 5.26 14.56 -3.24
CA ASN A 438 3.91 14.39 -2.69
C ASN A 438 2.88 15.20 -3.51
N GLY A 439 1.72 14.61 -3.75
CA GLY A 439 0.64 15.18 -4.54
C GLY A 439 0.80 15.02 -6.06
N THR A 440 1.96 14.52 -6.54
CA THR A 440 2.19 14.33 -7.96
C THR A 440 1.44 13.12 -8.50
N THR A 441 0.68 13.31 -9.57
CA THR A 441 0.09 12.25 -10.38
C THR A 441 0.95 12.00 -11.60
N GLN A 442 1.21 10.73 -11.91
CA GLN A 442 1.83 10.29 -13.15
C GLN A 442 0.85 9.44 -13.93
N ILE A 443 0.81 9.60 -15.25
CA ILE A 443 0.07 8.75 -16.18
C ILE A 443 1.05 8.28 -17.26
N TRP A 444 0.97 7.01 -17.63
CA TRP A 444 1.74 6.48 -18.75
C TRP A 444 0.87 5.59 -19.63
N LEU A 445 1.10 5.69 -20.92
CA LEU A 445 0.49 4.86 -21.95
C LEU A 445 1.61 4.21 -22.75
N ASN A 446 1.47 2.94 -23.05
CA ASN A 446 2.46 2.18 -23.79
C ASN A 446 1.78 1.26 -24.81
N GLY A 447 2.33 1.19 -26.02
CA GLY A 447 1.92 0.25 -27.05
C GLY A 447 3.09 -0.23 -27.87
N ASP A 448 3.01 -1.43 -28.43
CA ASP A 448 4.05 -2.00 -29.27
C ASP A 448 3.53 -2.73 -30.53
N SER A 449 4.42 -3.10 -31.43
CA SER A 449 4.14 -3.74 -32.71
C SER A 449 3.56 -5.16 -32.60
N ARG A 450 3.48 -5.73 -31.40
CA ARG A 450 2.89 -7.04 -31.12
C ARG A 450 1.49 -6.94 -30.51
N GLY A 451 0.97 -5.71 -30.40
CA GLY A 451 -0.37 -5.46 -29.87
C GLY A 451 -0.43 -5.38 -28.35
N ASN A 452 0.70 -5.27 -27.65
CA ASN A 452 0.68 -4.89 -26.23
C ASN A 452 0.13 -3.48 -26.11
N LEU A 453 -0.78 -3.30 -25.18
CA LEU A 453 -1.32 -2.01 -24.81
C LEU A 453 -1.43 -1.93 -23.29
N PHE A 454 -0.76 -0.96 -22.68
CA PHE A 454 -0.82 -0.72 -21.25
C PHE A 454 -1.09 0.75 -20.96
N ALA A 455 -1.97 0.96 -20.00
CA ALA A 455 -2.21 2.25 -19.36
C ALA A 455 -1.93 2.13 -17.87
N GLY A 456 -1.30 3.12 -17.29
CA GLY A 456 -1.03 3.12 -15.87
C GLY A 456 -1.04 4.52 -15.28
N SER A 457 -1.19 4.57 -13.96
CA SER A 457 -1.12 5.79 -13.18
C SER A 457 -0.35 5.55 -11.88
N GLY A 458 0.28 6.61 -11.39
CA GLY A 458 0.92 6.66 -10.08
C GLY A 458 0.50 7.90 -9.34
N TYR A 459 0.23 7.78 -8.05
CA TYR A 459 -0.06 8.92 -7.17
C TYR A 459 0.85 8.90 -5.95
N SER A 460 1.60 9.97 -5.76
CA SER A 460 2.52 10.11 -4.63
C SER A 460 1.79 10.67 -3.42
N VAL A 461 1.56 9.84 -2.41
CA VAL A 461 0.94 10.24 -1.12
C VAL A 461 1.98 10.79 -0.14
N SER A 462 3.25 10.67 -0.48
CA SER A 462 4.41 11.17 0.26
C SER A 462 5.56 11.44 -0.71
N ASN A 463 6.52 12.23 -0.29
CA ASN A 463 7.77 12.46 -1.04
C ASN A 463 8.63 11.21 -1.23
N ASP A 464 8.32 10.13 -0.50
CA ASP A 464 9.04 8.86 -0.57
C ASP A 464 8.14 7.68 -0.99
N PHE A 465 6.84 7.89 -1.21
CA PHE A 465 5.94 6.80 -1.55
C PHE A 465 4.92 7.16 -2.63
N GLN A 466 4.82 6.28 -3.61
CA GLN A 466 3.86 6.37 -4.72
C GLN A 466 3.06 5.08 -4.84
N PHE A 467 1.73 5.18 -4.86
CA PHE A 467 0.87 4.10 -5.34
C PHE A 467 0.90 4.02 -6.86
N GLN A 468 0.79 2.81 -7.39
CA GLN A 468 0.78 2.54 -8.82
C GLN A 468 -0.35 1.59 -9.18
N LEU A 469 -1.08 1.93 -10.23
CA LEU A 469 -2.13 1.12 -10.83
C LEU A 469 -1.85 1.02 -12.32
N ALA A 470 -2.01 -0.17 -12.90
CA ALA A 470 -1.95 -0.31 -14.35
C ALA A 470 -2.88 -1.41 -14.83
N ALA A 471 -3.35 -1.25 -16.06
CA ALA A 471 -4.14 -2.22 -16.79
C ALA A 471 -3.61 -2.35 -18.21
N GLY A 472 -3.67 -3.55 -18.78
CA GLY A 472 -3.23 -3.74 -20.16
C GLY A 472 -3.26 -5.18 -20.60
N MET A 473 -2.81 -5.40 -21.82
CA MET A 473 -2.80 -6.69 -22.47
C MET A 473 -1.38 -7.08 -22.88
N PHE A 474 -1.06 -8.36 -22.68
CA PHE A 474 0.16 -8.99 -23.19
C PHE A 474 -0.18 -9.80 -24.43
N ASN A 475 0.44 -9.49 -25.56
CA ASN A 475 0.24 -10.19 -26.83
C ASN A 475 1.57 -10.66 -27.42
N GLY A 476 1.49 -11.70 -28.24
CA GLY A 476 2.62 -12.19 -29.03
C GLY A 476 3.79 -12.66 -28.17
N ILE A 477 3.54 -13.37 -27.06
CA ILE A 477 4.59 -13.97 -26.23
C ILE A 477 4.86 -15.37 -26.76
N GLU A 478 6.09 -15.58 -27.25
CA GLU A 478 6.59 -16.87 -27.74
C GLU A 478 8.03 -17.11 -27.24
N PRO A 479 8.42 -18.31 -26.83
CA PRO A 479 7.59 -19.50 -26.71
C PRO A 479 6.64 -19.40 -25.49
N ARG A 480 5.45 -19.98 -25.63
CA ARG A 480 4.48 -20.08 -24.54
C ARG A 480 4.78 -21.26 -23.64
N ASN A 481 4.77 -21.02 -22.35
CA ASN A 481 4.82 -22.07 -21.33
C ASN A 481 3.58 -21.97 -20.43
N SER A 482 3.42 -22.90 -19.50
CA SER A 482 2.28 -22.93 -18.58
C SER A 482 2.14 -21.65 -17.77
N PHE A 483 3.25 -21.06 -17.36
CA PHE A 483 3.28 -19.81 -16.62
C PHE A 483 2.79 -18.62 -17.47
N VAL A 484 3.31 -18.47 -18.70
CA VAL A 484 2.87 -17.44 -19.63
C VAL A 484 1.37 -17.57 -19.91
N ASN A 485 0.89 -18.80 -20.17
CA ASN A 485 -0.53 -19.04 -20.44
C ASN A 485 -1.44 -18.68 -19.26
N THR A 486 -0.94 -18.86 -18.04
CA THR A 486 -1.70 -18.56 -16.81
C THR A 486 -1.79 -17.07 -16.53
N PHE A 487 -0.69 -16.32 -16.75
CA PHE A 487 -0.58 -14.92 -16.32
C PHE A 487 -0.69 -13.90 -17.44
N ALA A 488 -0.35 -14.29 -18.65
CA ALA A 488 -0.29 -13.43 -19.81
C ALA A 488 -0.95 -14.12 -21.01
N GLY A 489 -2.19 -14.60 -20.85
CA GLY A 489 -2.98 -15.15 -21.95
C GLY A 489 -3.08 -14.16 -23.09
N ASP A 490 -3.14 -14.64 -24.35
CA ASP A 490 -3.24 -13.77 -25.52
C ASP A 490 -4.45 -12.85 -25.44
N GLY A 491 -4.19 -11.55 -25.49
CA GLY A 491 -5.23 -10.52 -25.44
C GLY A 491 -5.93 -10.37 -24.09
N GLY A 492 -5.53 -11.14 -23.08
CA GLY A 492 -6.13 -11.07 -21.75
C GLY A 492 -5.84 -9.77 -21.02
N LEU A 493 -6.85 -9.23 -20.33
CA LEU A 493 -6.68 -8.05 -19.49
C LEU A 493 -5.88 -8.40 -18.25
N ASN A 494 -4.73 -7.77 -18.10
CA ASN A 494 -3.90 -7.86 -16.91
C ASN A 494 -4.08 -6.59 -16.08
N LEU A 495 -4.47 -6.76 -14.82
CA LEU A 495 -4.59 -5.69 -13.84
C LEU A 495 -3.43 -5.80 -12.84
N ARG A 496 -2.89 -4.66 -12.45
CA ARG A 496 -1.88 -4.60 -11.40
C ARG A 496 -2.10 -3.41 -10.49
N PHE A 497 -1.78 -3.62 -9.23
CA PHE A 497 -1.76 -2.60 -8.19
C PHE A 497 -0.48 -2.75 -7.37
N GLY A 498 0.15 -1.66 -7.00
CA GLY A 498 1.37 -1.71 -6.21
C GLY A 498 1.77 -0.40 -5.61
N GLY A 499 2.93 -0.42 -4.97
CA GLY A 499 3.55 0.76 -4.38
C GLY A 499 5.05 0.76 -4.57
N LYS A 500 5.61 1.96 -4.70
CA LYS A 500 7.04 2.25 -4.76
C LYS A 500 7.40 3.10 -3.56
N ALA A 501 8.36 2.63 -2.76
CA ALA A 501 8.87 3.33 -1.59
C ALA A 501 10.35 3.66 -1.78
N MET A 502 10.75 4.92 -1.68
CA MET A 502 12.15 5.35 -1.63
C MET A 502 12.68 5.16 -0.21
N VAL A 503 13.71 4.33 -0.06
CA VAL A 503 14.29 3.98 1.25
C VAL A 503 15.53 4.80 1.55
N PHE A 504 16.36 5.08 0.51
CA PHE A 504 17.58 5.85 0.68
C PHE A 504 17.69 6.95 -0.38
N ARG A 505 18.13 8.10 0.07
CA ARG A 505 18.55 9.24 -0.77
C ARG A 505 20.07 9.35 -0.76
N PRO A 506 20.69 9.84 -1.84
CA PRO A 506 22.14 10.00 -1.89
C PRO A 506 22.69 10.81 -0.72
N SER A 507 23.78 10.33 -0.17
CA SER A 507 24.57 11.01 0.85
C SER A 507 26.04 11.08 0.41
N LYS A 508 26.89 11.78 1.16
CA LYS A 508 28.33 11.81 0.86
C LYS A 508 28.99 10.43 0.94
N SER A 509 28.49 9.56 1.83
CA SER A 509 29.00 8.21 2.02
C SER A 509 28.37 7.18 1.07
N LEU A 510 27.15 7.42 0.59
CA LEU A 510 26.42 6.52 -0.29
C LEU A 510 25.72 7.32 -1.39
N PRO A 511 26.36 7.54 -2.57
CA PRO A 511 25.82 8.38 -3.63
C PRO A 511 24.78 7.63 -4.50
N VAL A 512 23.89 6.84 -3.88
CA VAL A 512 22.91 6.00 -4.55
C VAL A 512 21.50 6.34 -4.03
N TRP A 513 20.56 6.47 -4.96
CA TRP A 513 19.13 6.42 -4.66
C TRP A 513 18.71 4.95 -4.57
N ALA A 514 17.98 4.56 -3.55
CA ALA A 514 17.43 3.21 -3.45
C ALA A 514 15.95 3.24 -3.10
N ALA A 515 15.18 2.42 -3.82
CA ALA A 515 13.75 2.26 -3.60
C ALA A 515 13.35 0.78 -3.73
N GLY A 516 12.26 0.40 -3.09
CA GLY A 516 11.60 -0.88 -3.27
C GLY A 516 10.25 -0.71 -3.95
N ARG A 517 9.85 -1.65 -4.78
CA ARG A 517 8.52 -1.73 -5.38
C ARG A 517 7.94 -3.11 -5.17
N ILE A 518 6.68 -3.12 -4.76
CA ILE A 518 5.88 -4.34 -4.67
C ILE A 518 4.62 -4.10 -5.50
N SER A 519 4.24 -5.06 -6.31
CA SER A 519 2.97 -5.05 -7.01
C SER A 519 2.31 -6.42 -7.04
N LEU A 520 0.99 -6.40 -6.97
CA LEU A 520 0.10 -7.53 -7.19
C LEU A 520 -0.45 -7.41 -8.61
N GLY A 521 -0.39 -8.48 -9.38
CA GLY A 521 -0.96 -8.52 -10.72
C GLY A 521 -1.84 -9.74 -10.91
N ARG A 522 -2.81 -9.63 -11.80
CA ARG A 522 -3.74 -10.70 -12.13
C ARG A 522 -4.17 -10.58 -13.59
N ASN A 523 -4.30 -11.72 -14.27
CA ASN A 523 -4.93 -11.81 -15.58
C ASN A 523 -6.42 -12.16 -15.39
N GLU A 524 -7.31 -11.25 -15.75
CA GLU A 524 -8.76 -11.41 -15.57
C GLU A 524 -9.40 -12.37 -16.57
N ASP A 525 -8.77 -12.57 -17.74
CA ASP A 525 -9.29 -13.43 -18.80
C ASP A 525 -8.70 -14.84 -18.77
N ALA A 526 -7.70 -15.10 -17.91
CA ALA A 526 -7.18 -16.45 -17.75
C ALA A 526 -8.21 -17.37 -17.11
N SER A 527 -8.29 -18.60 -17.58
CA SER A 527 -9.23 -19.61 -17.03
C SER A 527 -9.02 -19.87 -15.53
N SER A 528 -7.78 -19.77 -15.06
CA SER A 528 -7.41 -19.95 -13.65
C SER A 528 -7.42 -18.65 -12.83
N LYS A 529 -7.49 -17.48 -13.47
CA LYS A 529 -7.45 -16.16 -12.81
C LYS A 529 -6.43 -16.04 -11.69
N GLN A 530 -5.27 -16.65 -11.87
CA GLN A 530 -4.23 -16.66 -10.86
C GLN A 530 -3.54 -15.31 -10.78
N GLY A 531 -3.26 -14.88 -9.54
CA GLY A 531 -2.49 -13.69 -9.27
C GLY A 531 -0.98 -13.98 -9.19
N TYR A 532 -0.19 -12.93 -9.27
CA TYR A 532 1.24 -12.96 -9.01
C TYR A 532 1.65 -11.80 -8.10
N LEU A 533 2.72 -12.03 -7.35
CA LEU A 533 3.43 -10.98 -6.61
C LEU A 533 4.70 -10.64 -7.40
N PHE A 534 4.93 -9.36 -7.60
CA PHE A 534 6.17 -8.85 -8.19
C PHE A 534 6.89 -7.95 -7.19
N PHE A 535 8.18 -8.18 -7.01
CA PHE A 535 9.06 -7.38 -6.18
C PHE A 535 10.25 -6.88 -6.99
N GLU A 536 10.64 -5.62 -6.80
CA GLU A 536 11.81 -5.01 -7.44
C GLU A 536 12.51 -4.08 -6.44
N THR A 537 13.83 -4.22 -6.30
CA THR A 537 14.66 -3.18 -5.71
C THR A 537 15.23 -2.32 -6.82
N MET A 538 15.09 -1.02 -6.69
CA MET A 538 15.57 -0.05 -7.67
C MET A 538 16.74 0.72 -7.07
N ASN A 539 17.89 0.66 -7.73
CA ASN A 539 19.08 1.36 -7.31
C ASN A 539 19.57 2.23 -8.46
N THR A 540 19.66 3.55 -8.22
CA THR A 540 20.07 4.52 -9.23
C THR A 540 21.30 5.27 -8.74
N TRP A 541 22.36 5.23 -9.51
CA TRP A 541 23.59 5.95 -9.28
C TRP A 541 23.84 6.99 -10.38
N GLU A 542 23.81 8.27 -10.02
CA GLU A 542 24.15 9.36 -10.92
C GLU A 542 25.68 9.50 -10.98
N ALA A 543 26.33 8.79 -11.90
CA ALA A 543 27.79 8.79 -12.04
C ALA A 543 28.32 10.14 -12.54
N THR A 544 27.54 10.82 -13.39
CA THR A 544 27.85 12.17 -13.91
C THR A 544 26.54 12.97 -14.08
N PRO A 545 26.61 14.29 -14.30
CA PRO A 545 25.41 15.08 -14.62
C PRO A 545 24.65 14.60 -15.88
N THR A 546 25.25 13.77 -16.71
CA THR A 546 24.65 13.26 -17.95
C THR A 546 24.42 11.76 -17.95
N LEU A 547 24.96 11.00 -16.98
CA LEU A 547 24.92 9.54 -16.97
C LEU A 547 24.47 9.03 -15.61
N ALA A 548 23.40 8.25 -15.60
CA ALA A 548 22.95 7.48 -14.44
C ALA A 548 22.91 5.99 -14.80
N PHE A 549 23.29 5.15 -13.85
CA PHE A 549 23.18 3.70 -13.93
C PHE A 549 22.09 3.20 -12.99
N ASN A 550 21.43 2.11 -13.39
CA ASN A 550 20.42 1.44 -12.60
C ASN A 550 20.76 -0.04 -12.47
N LEU A 551 20.57 -0.58 -11.25
CA LEU A 551 20.74 -2.00 -10.93
C LEU A 551 19.52 -2.47 -10.13
N ASN A 552 18.68 -3.30 -10.75
CA ASN A 552 17.39 -3.68 -10.21
C ASN A 552 17.23 -5.20 -10.11
N PRO A 553 17.57 -5.82 -8.98
CA PRO A 553 17.08 -7.15 -8.62
C PRO A 553 15.55 -7.21 -8.62
N LYS A 554 14.99 -8.27 -9.23
CA LYS A 554 13.56 -8.48 -9.44
C LYS A 554 13.16 -9.91 -9.13
N LEU A 555 11.93 -10.08 -8.68
CA LEU A 555 11.32 -11.36 -8.37
C LEU A 555 9.84 -11.33 -8.77
N ALA A 556 9.37 -12.33 -9.47
CA ALA A 556 7.95 -12.63 -9.62
C ALA A 556 7.65 -14.01 -9.04
N TRP A 557 6.58 -14.11 -8.27
CA TRP A 557 6.15 -15.33 -7.60
C TRP A 557 4.64 -15.50 -7.69
N ASN A 558 4.17 -16.73 -7.81
CA ASN A 558 2.76 -17.04 -7.91
C ASN A 558 2.31 -18.31 -7.19
N GLY A 559 3.10 -18.85 -6.29
CA GLY A 559 2.81 -20.11 -5.61
C GLY A 559 3.11 -21.39 -6.42
N ALA A 560 3.02 -21.33 -7.75
CA ALA A 560 3.41 -22.45 -8.62
C ALA A 560 4.88 -22.39 -9.04
N GLY A 561 5.52 -21.23 -8.89
CA GLY A 561 6.93 -21.06 -9.22
C GLY A 561 7.39 -19.61 -9.13
N THR A 562 8.67 -19.41 -9.41
CA THR A 562 9.39 -18.16 -9.22
C THR A 562 10.18 -17.79 -10.47
N SER A 563 10.19 -16.52 -10.82
CA SER A 563 11.07 -15.97 -11.85
C SER A 563 11.92 -14.85 -11.23
N TRP A 564 13.23 -14.95 -11.39
CA TRP A 564 14.20 -13.99 -10.90
C TRP A 564 14.76 -13.17 -12.05
N GLY A 565 15.11 -11.94 -11.80
CA GLY A 565 15.81 -11.13 -12.76
C GLY A 565 16.74 -10.12 -12.12
N VAL A 566 17.78 -9.72 -12.86
CA VAL A 566 18.62 -8.58 -12.52
C VAL A 566 18.60 -7.62 -13.69
N GLY A 567 17.98 -6.47 -13.49
CA GLY A 567 17.93 -5.39 -14.45
C GLY A 567 19.17 -4.51 -14.37
N LEU A 568 19.82 -4.29 -15.50
CA LEU A 568 20.91 -3.33 -15.68
C LEU A 568 20.45 -2.28 -16.67
N GLY A 569 20.57 -1.01 -16.33
CA GLY A 569 20.15 0.09 -17.20
C GLY A 569 21.04 1.30 -17.09
N ALA A 570 21.01 2.13 -18.12
CA ALA A 570 21.65 3.43 -18.10
C ALA A 570 20.71 4.50 -18.67
N ASN A 571 20.81 5.71 -18.14
CA ASN A 571 20.14 6.89 -18.67
C ASN A 571 21.22 7.90 -19.09
N LEU A 572 21.48 7.96 -20.40
CA LEU A 572 22.45 8.89 -20.97
C LEU A 572 21.72 10.12 -21.53
N GLN A 573 21.98 11.28 -20.94
CA GLN A 573 21.43 12.56 -21.41
C GLN A 573 22.15 13.04 -22.67
N LEU A 574 21.41 13.23 -23.75
CA LEU A 574 21.89 13.75 -25.04
C LEU A 574 21.35 15.18 -25.24
N GLY A 575 22.15 16.16 -24.85
CA GLY A 575 21.70 17.56 -24.83
C GLY A 575 20.59 17.81 -23.81
N LYS A 576 19.70 18.79 -24.10
CA LYS A 576 18.66 19.23 -23.11
C LYS A 576 17.37 18.41 -23.17
N ARG A 577 17.07 17.75 -24.29
CA ARG A 577 15.74 17.18 -24.57
C ARG A 577 15.73 15.71 -24.89
N PHE A 578 16.87 15.06 -25.05
CA PHE A 578 16.94 13.65 -25.43
C PHE A 578 17.70 12.84 -24.40
N GLN A 579 17.28 11.59 -24.21
CA GLN A 579 17.99 10.59 -23.43
C GLN A 579 18.04 9.28 -24.21
N LEU A 580 19.19 8.62 -24.17
CA LEU A 580 19.34 7.24 -24.63
C LEU A 580 19.28 6.31 -23.42
N ILE A 581 18.44 5.27 -23.50
CA ILE A 581 18.16 4.37 -22.39
C ILE A 581 18.37 2.93 -22.85
N PRO A 582 19.61 2.40 -22.80
CA PRO A 582 19.87 0.98 -22.95
C PRO A 582 19.55 0.24 -21.65
N GLU A 583 18.87 -0.91 -21.75
CA GLU A 583 18.50 -1.74 -20.61
C GLU A 583 18.66 -3.23 -20.94
N LEU A 584 19.00 -4.02 -19.94
CA LEU A 584 19.18 -5.46 -20.01
C LEU A 584 18.62 -6.10 -18.75
N ASN A 585 17.82 -7.16 -18.87
CA ASN A 585 17.45 -8.05 -17.78
C ASN A 585 18.07 -9.42 -18.00
N LEU A 586 18.84 -9.89 -17.03
CA LEU A 586 19.27 -11.28 -16.93
C LEU A 586 18.18 -12.02 -16.15
N VAL A 587 17.57 -13.04 -16.75
CA VAL A 587 16.41 -13.74 -16.18
C VAL A 587 16.74 -15.20 -15.94
N ALA A 588 16.43 -15.70 -14.74
CA ALA A 588 16.43 -17.10 -14.36
C ALA A 588 15.03 -17.49 -13.86
N THR A 589 14.51 -18.62 -14.30
CA THR A 589 13.16 -19.07 -13.94
C THR A 589 13.12 -20.58 -13.76
N ASP A 590 12.37 -21.04 -12.77
CA ASP A 590 12.02 -22.44 -12.54
C ASP A 590 10.67 -22.83 -13.19
N LEU A 591 10.01 -21.87 -13.83
CA LEU A 591 8.66 -22.00 -14.38
C LEU A 591 8.59 -22.59 -15.81
N GLY A 592 9.65 -23.19 -16.28
CA GLY A 592 9.71 -23.84 -17.59
C GLY A 592 9.65 -22.86 -18.77
N GLY A 593 10.74 -22.45 -19.27
CA GLY A 593 10.91 -21.49 -20.38
C GLY A 593 12.38 -21.14 -20.60
N GLY A 594 13.21 -21.65 -19.70
CA GLY A 594 14.65 -21.46 -19.72
C GLY A 594 15.09 -20.07 -19.24
N ASN A 595 16.33 -20.00 -18.86
CA ASN A 595 17.00 -18.75 -18.55
C ASN A 595 17.12 -17.92 -19.83
N GLY A 596 16.92 -16.63 -19.71
CA GLY A 596 16.92 -15.75 -20.87
C GLY A 596 17.52 -14.38 -20.59
N THR A 597 17.63 -13.59 -21.63
CA THR A 597 18.09 -12.22 -21.55
C THR A 597 17.12 -11.34 -22.32
N ASN A 598 16.56 -10.35 -21.64
CA ASN A 598 15.73 -9.34 -22.25
C ASN A 598 16.52 -8.06 -22.41
N GLY A 599 16.49 -7.47 -23.57
CA GLY A 599 17.14 -6.20 -23.86
C GLY A 599 16.15 -5.16 -24.36
N SER A 600 16.45 -3.90 -24.12
CA SER A 600 15.78 -2.78 -24.75
C SER A 600 16.73 -1.63 -25.02
N LEU A 601 16.38 -0.86 -26.02
CA LEU A 601 17.01 0.41 -26.31
C LEU A 601 15.93 1.43 -26.63
N ALA A 602 15.91 2.52 -25.85
CA ALA A 602 14.97 3.61 -26.10
C ALA A 602 15.66 4.93 -26.35
N LEU A 603 15.04 5.71 -27.22
CA LEU A 603 15.26 7.14 -27.33
C LEU A 603 14.07 7.87 -26.67
N ARG A 604 14.36 8.59 -25.60
CA ARG A 604 13.39 9.42 -24.88
C ARG A 604 13.51 10.86 -25.35
N TRP A 605 12.39 11.44 -25.69
CA TRP A 605 12.24 12.87 -25.91
C TRP A 605 11.53 13.52 -24.72
N LEU A 606 12.19 14.48 -24.08
CA LEU A 606 11.64 15.34 -23.03
C LEU A 606 10.88 16.49 -23.70
N ALA A 607 9.62 16.25 -24.03
CA ALA A 607 8.76 17.25 -24.72
C ALA A 607 8.52 18.47 -23.82
N SER A 608 8.36 18.24 -22.51
CA SER A 608 8.30 19.26 -21.44
C SER A 608 8.92 18.70 -20.15
N PRO A 609 9.08 19.49 -19.08
CA PRO A 609 9.51 18.98 -17.79
C PRO A 609 8.60 17.88 -17.21
N SER A 610 7.34 17.83 -17.64
CA SER A 610 6.32 16.90 -17.17
C SER A 610 5.85 15.90 -18.24
N THR A 611 6.41 15.90 -19.44
CA THR A 611 5.95 15.05 -20.56
C THR A 611 7.11 14.38 -21.26
N ILE A 612 7.06 13.06 -21.36
CA ILE A 612 8.05 12.26 -22.11
C ILE A 612 7.37 11.49 -23.23
N VAL A 613 8.13 11.27 -24.28
CA VAL A 613 7.82 10.35 -25.37
C VAL A 613 9.05 9.44 -25.56
N ASP A 614 8.84 8.14 -25.37
CA ASP A 614 9.86 7.12 -25.61
C ASP A 614 9.51 6.37 -26.89
N VAL A 615 10.47 6.19 -27.77
CA VAL A 615 10.42 5.21 -28.86
C VAL A 615 11.46 4.14 -28.55
N TYR A 616 11.06 2.87 -28.60
CA TYR A 616 11.95 1.80 -28.16
C TYR A 616 11.87 0.56 -29.04
N VAL A 617 12.92 -0.23 -28.94
CA VAL A 617 13.00 -1.60 -29.43
C VAL A 617 13.32 -2.52 -28.26
N SER A 618 12.63 -3.67 -28.15
CA SER A 618 12.82 -4.61 -27.06
C SER A 618 12.42 -6.03 -27.47
N ASN A 619 13.02 -7.04 -26.81
CA ASN A 619 12.56 -8.43 -26.87
C ASN A 619 11.88 -8.89 -25.56
N ALA A 620 11.66 -8.01 -24.59
CA ALA A 620 10.83 -8.31 -23.42
C ALA A 620 9.37 -8.46 -23.81
N ALA A 621 8.63 -9.33 -23.15
CA ALA A 621 7.20 -9.52 -23.39
C ALA A 621 6.36 -8.29 -23.07
N GLY A 622 6.82 -7.45 -22.13
CA GLY A 622 6.20 -6.18 -21.76
C GLY A 622 7.11 -5.33 -20.90
N LEU A 623 6.71 -4.06 -20.68
CA LEU A 623 7.50 -3.10 -19.92
C LEU A 623 7.19 -3.12 -18.41
N TYR A 624 6.17 -3.84 -17.96
CA TYR A 624 5.69 -3.81 -16.57
C TYR A 624 5.78 -5.18 -15.92
N ASP A 625 6.22 -5.19 -14.69
CA ASP A 625 6.24 -6.32 -13.75
C ASP A 625 6.67 -7.64 -14.41
N LEU A 626 5.75 -8.59 -14.50
CA LEU A 626 6.00 -9.91 -15.06
C LEU A 626 6.51 -9.86 -16.52
N GLY A 627 5.97 -8.95 -17.34
CA GLY A 627 6.41 -8.77 -18.73
C GLY A 627 7.90 -8.47 -18.89
N GLN A 628 8.54 -7.88 -17.87
CA GLN A 628 9.97 -7.61 -17.84
C GLN A 628 10.81 -8.89 -17.67
N LEU A 629 10.24 -9.93 -17.04
CA LEU A 629 10.89 -11.20 -16.75
C LEU A 629 10.54 -12.30 -17.76
N LEU A 630 9.66 -12.01 -18.71
CA LEU A 630 9.32 -12.91 -19.80
C LEU A 630 10.11 -12.51 -21.05
N GLY A 631 10.99 -13.39 -21.48
CA GLY A 631 11.74 -13.23 -22.73
C GLY A 631 10.91 -13.61 -23.94
N ASN A 632 11.28 -13.08 -25.09
CA ASN A 632 10.70 -13.44 -26.36
C ASN A 632 11.81 -13.46 -27.43
N ASP A 633 11.78 -14.45 -28.31
CA ASP A 633 12.68 -14.52 -29.45
C ASP A 633 12.40 -13.43 -30.52
N GLN A 634 11.33 -12.70 -30.36
CA GLN A 634 10.87 -11.71 -31.31
C GLN A 634 11.05 -10.29 -30.81
N VAL A 635 11.73 -9.50 -31.58
CA VAL A 635 11.89 -8.07 -31.33
C VAL A 635 10.58 -7.34 -31.61
N ARG A 636 10.25 -6.39 -30.76
CA ARG A 636 9.11 -5.48 -30.87
C ARG A 636 9.58 -4.02 -30.87
N VAL A 637 8.90 -3.20 -31.62
CA VAL A 637 9.07 -1.75 -31.64
C VAL A 637 7.85 -1.13 -30.98
N GLY A 638 8.06 -0.18 -30.08
CA GLY A 638 6.96 0.42 -29.36
C GLY A 638 7.18 1.88 -29.03
N ALA A 639 6.13 2.49 -28.49
CA ALA A 639 6.16 3.85 -27.98
C ALA A 639 5.52 3.92 -26.61
N ARG A 640 6.03 4.82 -25.75
CA ARG A 640 5.47 5.16 -24.46
C ARG A 640 5.31 6.67 -24.34
N LEU A 641 4.15 7.09 -23.86
CA LEU A 641 3.86 8.45 -23.43
C LEU A 641 3.82 8.48 -21.91
N GLY A 642 4.44 9.47 -21.30
CA GLY A 642 4.40 9.68 -19.85
C GLY A 642 4.12 11.13 -19.53
N PHE A 643 3.24 11.34 -18.54
CA PHE A 643 2.83 12.64 -18.03
C PHE A 643 3.00 12.68 -16.51
N SER A 644 3.39 13.86 -15.99
CA SER A 644 3.50 14.10 -14.55
C SER A 644 2.92 15.48 -14.24
N PHE A 645 2.00 15.59 -13.31
CA PHE A 645 1.32 16.84 -12.91
C PHE A 645 0.89 16.84 -11.45
#